data_8b1d7cf224a8e2bb3af6197fb349b90e
#
_entry.id   8b1d7cf224a8e2bb3af6197fb349b90e
#
_cell.length_a   1.000
_cell.length_b   1.000
_cell.length_c   1.000
_cell.angle_alpha   90.00
_cell.angle_beta   90.00
_cell.angle_gamma   90.00
#
_symmetry.space_group_name_H-M   'P 1'
#
loop_
_entity.id
_entity.type
_entity.pdbx_description
1 polymer ?
#
loop_
_entity_poly.entity_id
_entity_poly.type
_entity_poly.pdbx_seq_one_letter_code
_entity_poly.pdbx_strand_id
1 'polypeptide(L)'
;MKRTLALLASALFVNAGWGQVAAWSKMNPYMQMTLNKFCKETSAKRAIAIGEAATLPPTALLLQVTDGVNVDSLMSRYAAKRLAHHDNLMIIAISPDSIAPLSLSNGVERMEMTPRGELQNDKSRLASGVDMVHSASGKLPQAFTGKGVVAGIVDVGFDFGHITFRDKNGRSRIRKFWDLGKASEKPDNEKSEWECWGTIYNTTEEVDSAKHTSDAEYNTHGTHVLGTMAGRGDIEGKWRGMAPDADIIGAMSTLGAIPFEYTGDDETLKAIYETANFDVLAMDFIFAQANAENKPCVINYSLTYSEAHCWLYPGLLMEEYIRKLTGPGKIFVCSAGNGGGNSHLYAEKQYQKPMRLRLSHGTSNPLFFFRLNDIYNIPTFKISYLADTLTVNLSEIGELYEHKLNYPNTSDSLTVYIEPNRFVNKGDSCLSFAFMLEMDDIIKGIQNKDFAASQLHVSFEDGGSGSFMTSMNSSVYIKSQDEGDESVLFEPGSRNLGCPATFDCSITVGATQRTDLSGNSDDYNDMKDGQIATFSSKGPTWDGRTKPDIAAPGCYVVSAKCRYTKDSEKMYDTTEVDGENYGWYTNIGTSMASPCVAGIIALWLEADPTLSPEDIKNVFAKTATHIDETLDYPNNSYGYGEINAYAGLLEILGLNASIPSISSSQPRDVQFNVDGKNIVITIDGHDNSAYKVIVYSTDGKTVKSLQSTSPNITLDMSEVPSGVYAVQLKTSNRYSTGSTLVRL
;
A
#
# COMPACT_ATOMS: atom_id res chain seq x y z
N MET A 1 30.19 56.45 -1.65
CA MET A 1 30.59 55.42 -0.65
C MET A 1 29.48 54.92 0.27
N LYS A 2 28.61 55.75 0.86
CA LYS A 2 27.54 55.24 1.76
C LYS A 2 26.40 54.47 1.04
N ARG A 3 26.15 54.69 -0.25
CA ARG A 3 25.14 53.93 -1.02
C ARG A 3 25.65 52.58 -1.56
N THR A 4 26.96 52.45 -1.76
CA THR A 4 27.59 51.19 -2.21
C THR A 4 27.74 50.19 -1.06
N LEU A 5 27.90 50.66 0.19
CA LEU A 5 27.91 49.79 1.36
C LEU A 5 26.52 49.23 1.72
N ALA A 6 25.43 49.99 1.42
CA ALA A 6 24.07 49.50 1.66
C ALA A 6 23.65 48.42 0.64
N LEU A 7 24.14 48.48 -0.59
CA LEU A 7 23.91 47.45 -1.61
C LEU A 7 24.75 46.18 -1.39
N LEU A 8 25.97 46.30 -0.83
CA LEU A 8 26.78 45.16 -0.41
C LEU A 8 26.23 44.50 0.85
N ALA A 9 25.65 45.26 1.79
CA ALA A 9 24.98 44.69 2.95
C ALA A 9 23.67 44.00 2.59
N SER A 10 22.91 44.49 1.60
CA SER A 10 21.71 43.79 1.11
C SER A 10 22.04 42.55 0.27
N ALA A 11 23.15 42.52 -0.47
CA ALA A 11 23.61 41.34 -1.19
C ALA A 11 24.21 40.24 -0.28
N LEU A 12 24.78 40.65 0.88
CA LEU A 12 25.25 39.71 1.89
C LEU A 12 24.12 39.12 2.78
N PHE A 13 22.96 39.83 2.83
CA PHE A 13 21.76 39.25 3.51
C PHE A 13 20.90 38.36 2.62
N VAL A 14 21.10 38.39 1.30
CA VAL A 14 20.35 37.53 0.35
C VAL A 14 21.00 36.15 0.20
N ASN A 15 22.28 35.99 0.56
CA ASN A 15 22.99 34.69 0.56
C ASN A 15 23.17 34.06 1.96
N ALA A 16 22.59 34.63 3.02
CA ALA A 16 22.35 33.87 4.25
C ALA A 16 21.12 33.00 4.01
N GLY A 17 21.32 31.97 3.19
CA GLY A 17 20.29 31.04 2.76
C GLY A 17 19.68 30.33 3.96
N TRP A 18 18.48 29.92 3.80
CA TRP A 18 17.66 29.15 4.71
C TRP A 18 18.33 27.82 5.20
N GLY A 19 19.46 27.42 4.64
CA GLY A 19 20.23 26.23 5.01
C GLY A 19 20.70 26.17 6.48
N GLN A 20 20.76 27.31 7.18
CA GLN A 20 21.16 27.36 8.60
C GLN A 20 20.01 27.49 9.60
N VAL A 21 18.74 27.52 9.17
CA VAL A 21 17.59 27.92 10.02
C VAL A 21 16.50 26.84 10.11
N ALA A 22 16.75 25.63 9.68
CA ALA A 22 15.78 24.53 9.78
C ALA A 22 16.40 23.30 10.48
N ALA A 23 15.60 22.60 11.28
CA ALA A 23 16.02 21.33 11.85
C ALA A 23 15.74 20.20 10.86
N TRP A 24 16.58 20.06 9.84
CA TRP A 24 16.44 19.10 8.76
C TRP A 24 16.32 17.65 9.26
N SER A 25 17.02 17.29 10.34
CA SER A 25 16.94 15.98 10.97
C SER A 25 15.55 15.59 11.49
N LYS A 26 14.61 16.52 11.56
CA LYS A 26 13.22 16.28 11.96
C LYS A 26 12.28 16.08 10.76
N MET A 27 12.77 16.20 9.52
CA MET A 27 11.98 16.16 8.30
C MET A 27 12.35 14.93 7.47
N ASN A 28 11.37 14.31 6.80
CA ASN A 28 11.70 13.31 5.80
C ASN A 28 12.25 13.96 4.51
N PRO A 29 13.05 13.27 3.68
CA PRO A 29 13.71 13.86 2.52
C PRO A 29 12.78 14.44 1.47
N TYR A 30 11.63 13.83 1.23
CA TYR A 30 10.67 14.40 0.29
C TYR A 30 10.23 15.80 0.75
N MET A 31 9.98 15.98 2.04
CA MET A 31 9.67 17.27 2.62
C MET A 31 10.83 18.26 2.49
N GLN A 32 12.06 17.80 2.73
CA GLN A 32 13.26 18.64 2.59
C GLN A 32 13.43 19.10 1.14
N MET A 33 13.30 18.19 0.16
CA MET A 33 13.37 18.51 -1.28
C MET A 33 12.28 19.50 -1.68
N THR A 34 11.05 19.27 -1.24
CA THR A 34 9.91 20.15 -1.51
C THR A 34 10.14 21.55 -0.97
N LEU A 35 10.60 21.66 0.28
CA LEU A 35 10.94 22.97 0.88
C LEU A 35 12.08 23.69 0.15
N ASN A 36 13.12 22.97 -0.25
CA ASN A 36 14.22 23.55 -1.01
C ASN A 36 13.75 24.09 -2.36
N LYS A 37 12.86 23.38 -3.06
CA LYS A 37 12.23 23.84 -4.29
C LYS A 37 11.41 25.12 -4.04
N PHE A 38 10.57 25.15 -3.02
CA PHE A 38 9.78 26.32 -2.64
C PHE A 38 10.67 27.52 -2.30
N CYS A 39 11.77 27.33 -1.58
CA CYS A 39 12.70 28.40 -1.23
C CYS A 39 13.37 29.00 -2.48
N LYS A 40 13.76 28.18 -3.45
CA LYS A 40 14.35 28.63 -4.72
C LYS A 40 13.35 29.45 -5.56
N GLU A 41 12.13 28.93 -5.75
CA GLU A 41 11.07 29.62 -6.50
C GLU A 41 10.66 30.93 -5.86
N THR A 42 10.53 30.98 -4.53
CA THR A 42 10.21 32.21 -3.79
C THR A 42 11.32 33.21 -3.87
N SER A 43 12.57 32.80 -3.80
CA SER A 43 13.72 33.68 -3.98
C SER A 43 13.75 34.29 -5.39
N ALA A 44 13.47 33.50 -6.42
CA ALA A 44 13.36 33.94 -7.80
C ALA A 44 12.18 34.90 -8.01
N LYS A 45 10.99 34.59 -7.47
CA LYS A 45 9.79 35.46 -7.55
C LYS A 45 9.97 36.75 -6.77
N ARG A 46 10.59 36.74 -5.58
CA ARG A 46 10.91 37.98 -4.81
C ARG A 46 11.96 38.87 -5.50
N ALA A 47 12.85 38.27 -6.30
CA ALA A 47 13.79 39.06 -7.11
C ALA A 47 13.09 39.79 -8.26
N ILE A 48 11.95 39.34 -8.72
CA ILE A 48 11.16 39.91 -9.81
C ILE A 48 10.08 40.87 -9.31
N ALA A 49 9.50 40.64 -8.12
CA ALA A 49 8.42 41.42 -7.54
C ALA A 49 8.94 42.39 -6.44
N ILE A 50 9.39 43.54 -6.85
CA ILE A 50 9.64 44.66 -5.90
C ILE A 50 8.27 45.31 -5.60
N GLY A 51 7.56 44.82 -4.55
CA GLY A 51 6.40 45.56 -4.06
C GLY A 51 5.30 44.80 -3.34
N GLU A 52 5.11 43.53 -3.51
CA GLU A 52 4.05 42.77 -2.81
C GLU A 52 4.61 41.51 -2.14
N ALA A 53 4.26 41.29 -0.86
CA ALA A 53 4.60 40.10 -0.13
C ALA A 53 3.65 39.00 -0.60
N ALA A 54 4.06 38.18 -1.60
CA ALA A 54 3.34 37.00 -1.99
C ALA A 54 3.41 35.98 -0.83
N THR A 55 2.29 35.74 -0.17
CA THR A 55 2.13 34.62 0.78
C THR A 55 2.01 33.34 -0.02
N LEU A 56 2.87 32.35 0.31
CA LEU A 56 2.73 31.02 -0.28
C LEU A 56 1.50 30.33 0.30
N PRO A 57 0.73 29.61 -0.53
CA PRO A 57 -0.41 28.83 -0.03
C PRO A 57 0.03 27.76 0.97
N PRO A 58 -0.79 27.47 1.98
CA PRO A 58 -0.45 26.43 2.97
C PRO A 58 -0.40 25.03 2.36
N THR A 59 0.45 24.19 2.94
CA THR A 59 0.57 22.77 2.60
C THR A 59 0.21 21.90 3.80
N ALA A 60 -0.18 20.65 3.55
CA ALA A 60 -0.46 19.70 4.60
C ALA A 60 0.78 18.87 4.94
N LEU A 61 1.01 18.61 6.23
CA LEU A 61 2.05 17.72 6.69
C LEU A 61 1.62 16.95 7.95
N LEU A 62 2.25 15.79 8.17
CA LEU A 62 2.19 15.04 9.41
C LEU A 62 3.21 15.62 10.39
N LEU A 63 2.77 15.83 11.64
CA LEU A 63 3.56 16.42 12.71
C LEU A 63 3.48 15.55 13.96
N GLN A 64 4.64 15.20 14.50
CA GLN A 64 4.76 14.60 15.81
C GLN A 64 5.32 15.61 16.80
N VAL A 65 4.67 15.76 17.94
CA VAL A 65 5.09 16.69 19.00
C VAL A 65 5.52 15.93 20.25
N THR A 66 6.38 16.55 21.05
CA THR A 66 6.80 16.01 22.35
C THR A 66 5.63 16.01 23.34
N ASP A 67 5.60 15.01 24.20
CA ASP A 67 4.59 14.90 25.24
C ASP A 67 4.58 16.16 26.15
N GLY A 68 3.37 16.65 26.45
CA GLY A 68 3.16 17.82 27.31
C GLY A 68 3.31 19.17 26.63
N VAL A 69 3.53 19.21 25.30
CA VAL A 69 3.55 20.46 24.52
C VAL A 69 2.15 21.05 24.45
N ASN A 70 2.07 22.37 24.66
CA ASN A 70 0.82 23.11 24.40
C ASN A 70 0.65 23.28 22.89
N VAL A 71 -0.09 22.36 22.26
CA VAL A 71 -0.30 22.29 20.82
C VAL A 71 -0.97 23.55 20.28
N ASP A 72 -1.99 24.08 20.96
CA ASP A 72 -2.73 25.25 20.49
C ASP A 72 -1.83 26.51 20.46
N SER A 73 -0.95 26.64 21.44
CA SER A 73 0.08 27.69 21.44
C SER A 73 1.09 27.51 20.30
N LEU A 74 1.47 26.26 20.01
CA LEU A 74 2.38 25.93 18.90
C LEU A 74 1.72 26.28 17.55
N MET A 75 0.48 25.84 17.33
CA MET A 75 -0.27 26.12 16.10
C MET A 75 -0.46 27.62 15.89
N SER A 76 -0.90 28.33 16.92
CA SER A 76 -1.08 29.80 16.86
C SER A 76 0.22 30.54 16.53
N ARG A 77 1.34 30.09 17.10
CA ARG A 77 2.66 30.74 16.91
C ARG A 77 3.14 30.68 15.46
N TYR A 78 2.83 29.61 14.75
CA TYR A 78 3.29 29.38 13.36
C TYR A 78 2.16 29.57 12.34
N ALA A 79 1.01 30.11 12.75
CA ALA A 79 -0.19 30.26 11.93
C ALA A 79 -0.61 28.94 11.23
N ALA A 80 -0.38 27.82 11.94
CA ALA A 80 -0.75 26.50 11.47
C ALA A 80 -2.17 26.13 11.91
N LYS A 81 -2.89 25.37 11.08
CA LYS A 81 -4.21 24.84 11.40
C LYS A 81 -4.11 23.34 11.61
N ARG A 82 -4.57 22.85 12.78
CA ARG A 82 -4.70 21.41 13.02
C ARG A 82 -5.91 20.88 12.26
N LEU A 83 -5.71 19.84 11.45
CA LEU A 83 -6.75 19.17 10.64
C LEU A 83 -7.30 17.95 11.36
N ALA A 84 -6.42 17.12 11.90
CA ALA A 84 -6.76 15.94 12.70
C ALA A 84 -5.63 15.63 13.69
N HIS A 85 -5.89 14.81 14.72
CA HIS A 85 -4.87 14.37 15.65
C HIS A 85 -5.24 13.05 16.35
N HIS A 86 -4.20 12.28 16.66
CA HIS A 86 -4.25 11.12 17.54
C HIS A 86 -3.06 11.20 18.51
N ASP A 87 -3.34 11.42 19.79
CA ASP A 87 -2.32 11.65 20.83
C ASP A 87 -1.37 12.80 20.47
N ASN A 88 -0.06 12.50 20.33
CA ASN A 88 0.98 13.46 19.94
C ASN A 88 1.24 13.55 18.44
N LEU A 89 0.48 12.83 17.62
CA LEU A 89 0.59 12.80 16.16
C LEU A 89 -0.59 13.53 15.52
N MET A 90 -0.33 14.42 14.57
CA MET A 90 -1.37 15.25 13.96
C MET A 90 -1.10 15.54 12.48
N ILE A 91 -2.17 15.83 11.76
CA ILE A 91 -2.13 16.43 10.43
C ILE A 91 -2.36 17.93 10.60
N ILE A 92 -1.48 18.75 10.03
CA ILE A 92 -1.61 20.21 10.08
C ILE A 92 -1.52 20.81 8.68
N ALA A 93 -2.21 21.94 8.49
CA ALA A 93 -1.99 22.81 7.34
C ALA A 93 -1.16 24.02 7.79
N ILE A 94 -0.12 24.36 7.05
CA ILE A 94 0.85 25.37 7.40
C ILE A 94 1.44 26.04 6.15
N SER A 95 1.71 27.33 6.21
CA SER A 95 2.46 28.01 5.14
C SER A 95 3.88 27.43 5.01
N PRO A 96 4.36 27.13 3.79
CA PRO A 96 5.73 26.68 3.56
C PRO A 96 6.80 27.53 4.26
N ASP A 97 6.62 28.85 4.31
CA ASP A 97 7.51 29.78 5.01
C ASP A 97 7.59 29.53 6.54
N SER A 98 6.57 28.92 7.13
CA SER A 98 6.50 28.60 8.57
C SER A 98 7.04 27.22 8.92
N ILE A 99 7.30 26.35 7.94
CA ILE A 99 7.74 24.96 8.19
C ILE A 99 9.15 24.93 8.80
N ALA A 100 10.11 25.66 8.20
CA ALA A 100 11.47 25.72 8.73
C ALA A 100 11.51 26.31 10.15
N PRO A 101 10.85 27.45 10.45
CA PRO A 101 10.73 27.93 11.83
C PRO A 101 10.05 26.95 12.79
N LEU A 102 9.00 26.23 12.37
CA LEU A 102 8.32 25.23 13.17
C LEU A 102 9.28 24.09 13.54
N SER A 103 10.11 23.62 12.61
CA SER A 103 11.06 22.53 12.84
C SER A 103 12.06 22.84 13.96
N LEU A 104 12.40 24.09 14.18
CA LEU A 104 13.32 24.54 15.25
C LEU A 104 12.65 24.54 16.63
N SER A 105 11.34 24.35 16.70
CA SER A 105 10.65 24.29 18.00
C SER A 105 11.06 23.04 18.79
N ASN A 106 11.37 23.24 20.07
CA ASN A 106 11.67 22.11 20.97
C ASN A 106 10.46 21.21 21.20
N GLY A 107 9.24 21.68 20.89
CA GLY A 107 8.01 20.90 20.96
C GLY A 107 7.74 20.02 19.74
N VAL A 108 8.61 20.04 18.72
CA VAL A 108 8.47 19.23 17.51
C VAL A 108 9.50 18.11 17.52
N GLU A 109 9.04 16.89 17.36
CA GLU A 109 9.91 15.70 17.22
C GLU A 109 10.18 15.39 15.76
N ARG A 110 9.12 15.27 14.94
CA ARG A 110 9.21 14.88 13.52
C ARG A 110 8.16 15.57 12.68
N MET A 111 8.48 15.74 11.40
CA MET A 111 7.59 16.28 10.37
C MET A 111 7.75 15.49 9.07
N GLU A 112 6.64 15.23 8.36
CA GLU A 112 6.64 14.41 7.17
C GLU A 112 5.67 14.91 6.10
N MET A 113 6.11 14.86 4.85
CA MET A 113 5.27 14.98 3.65
C MET A 113 5.46 13.75 2.76
N THR A 114 4.43 13.37 1.99
CA THR A 114 4.43 12.16 1.15
C THR A 114 4.19 12.50 -0.32
N PRO A 115 4.90 11.87 -1.29
CA PRO A 115 4.71 12.11 -2.73
C PRO A 115 3.42 11.50 -3.30
N ARG A 116 3.07 11.80 -4.54
CA ARG A 116 1.88 11.27 -5.26
C ARG A 116 2.08 9.86 -5.82
N GLY A 117 0.98 9.10 -6.07
CA GLY A 117 0.96 7.70 -6.52
C GLY A 117 0.25 7.42 -7.86
N GLU A 118 0.23 6.17 -8.36
CA GLU A 118 -0.31 5.71 -9.66
C GLU A 118 -1.38 4.60 -9.54
N LEU A 119 -2.21 4.36 -10.61
CA LEU A 119 -3.47 3.61 -10.62
C LEU A 119 -3.43 2.27 -11.37
N GLN A 120 -4.25 1.21 -11.01
CA GLN A 120 -4.35 -0.07 -11.76
C GLN A 120 -5.49 -1.04 -11.37
N ASN A 121 -5.78 -2.13 -12.18
CA ASN A 121 -7.05 -2.89 -12.17
C ASN A 121 -7.04 -4.36 -12.63
N ASP A 122 -7.83 -5.34 -12.18
CA ASP A 122 -9.09 -6.01 -12.43
C ASP A 122 -9.30 -7.55 -12.27
N LYS A 123 -10.47 -8.17 -11.96
CA LYS A 123 -11.32 -9.42 -11.99
C LYS A 123 -11.25 -10.50 -10.90
N SER A 124 -12.36 -10.91 -10.15
CA SER A 124 -12.12 -11.79 -9.02
C SER A 124 -13.23 -12.51 -8.25
N ARG A 125 -14.52 -12.25 -8.46
CA ARG A 125 -15.54 -12.78 -7.52
C ARG A 125 -15.68 -14.30 -7.52
N LEU A 126 -15.71 -14.91 -8.69
CA LEU A 126 -15.89 -16.38 -8.82
C LEU A 126 -14.73 -17.15 -8.22
N ALA A 127 -13.50 -16.71 -8.51
CA ALA A 127 -12.28 -17.38 -8.09
C ALA A 127 -12.07 -17.38 -6.57
N SER A 128 -12.49 -16.31 -5.88
CA SER A 128 -12.37 -16.18 -4.44
C SER A 128 -13.48 -16.81 -3.62
N GLY A 129 -14.43 -17.51 -4.27
CA GLY A 129 -15.50 -18.26 -3.59
C GLY A 129 -16.62 -17.39 -2.99
N VAL A 130 -16.74 -16.14 -3.38
CA VAL A 130 -17.75 -15.18 -2.88
C VAL A 130 -19.17 -15.61 -3.26
N ASP A 131 -19.37 -16.22 -4.42
CA ASP A 131 -20.69 -16.69 -4.83
C ASP A 131 -21.26 -17.76 -3.90
N MET A 132 -20.41 -18.59 -3.29
CA MET A 132 -20.84 -19.54 -2.25
C MET A 132 -21.30 -18.85 -0.98
N VAL A 133 -20.69 -17.69 -0.65
CA VAL A 133 -21.05 -16.87 0.51
C VAL A 133 -22.38 -16.16 0.26
N HIS A 134 -22.56 -15.54 -0.90
CA HIS A 134 -23.79 -14.84 -1.27
C HIS A 134 -25.01 -15.77 -1.39
N SER A 135 -24.80 -17.03 -1.76
CA SER A 135 -25.86 -18.02 -1.90
C SER A 135 -26.11 -18.88 -0.65
N ALA A 136 -25.42 -18.59 0.46
CA ALA A 136 -25.47 -19.41 1.68
C ALA A 136 -25.17 -20.90 1.40
N SER A 137 -24.23 -21.18 0.48
CA SER A 137 -23.91 -22.55 0.07
C SER A 137 -23.20 -23.35 1.15
N GLY A 138 -23.32 -24.66 1.08
CA GLY A 138 -22.59 -25.60 1.93
C GLY A 138 -22.99 -25.52 3.40
N LYS A 139 -22.06 -25.15 4.29
CA LYS A 139 -22.27 -25.14 5.75
C LYS A 139 -22.69 -23.77 6.29
N LEU A 140 -22.79 -22.73 5.47
CA LEU A 140 -23.15 -21.39 5.94
C LEU A 140 -24.61 -21.33 6.42
N PRO A 141 -24.87 -20.72 7.59
CA PRO A 141 -26.22 -20.62 8.16
C PRO A 141 -27.10 -19.61 7.40
N GLN A 142 -26.48 -18.65 6.72
CA GLN A 142 -27.13 -17.57 5.96
C GLN A 142 -26.20 -17.02 4.88
N ALA A 143 -26.74 -16.19 3.99
CA ALA A 143 -25.95 -15.38 3.08
C ALA A 143 -25.29 -14.22 3.84
N PHE A 144 -24.05 -13.88 3.45
CA PHE A 144 -23.34 -12.70 3.91
C PHE A 144 -23.06 -11.83 2.70
N THR A 145 -23.37 -10.55 2.79
CA THR A 145 -23.36 -9.59 1.67
C THR A 145 -22.71 -8.25 2.04
N GLY A 146 -22.11 -8.15 3.23
CA GLY A 146 -21.52 -6.94 3.80
C GLY A 146 -22.53 -6.06 4.55
N LYS A 147 -23.70 -6.59 4.84
CA LYS A 147 -24.77 -5.84 5.53
C LYS A 147 -24.36 -5.40 6.92
N GLY A 148 -24.54 -4.10 7.22
CA GLY A 148 -24.18 -3.52 8.51
C GLY A 148 -22.69 -3.15 8.65
N VAL A 149 -21.92 -3.32 7.59
CA VAL A 149 -20.51 -2.94 7.51
C VAL A 149 -20.35 -1.72 6.61
N VAL A 150 -19.40 -0.85 6.91
CA VAL A 150 -19.01 0.27 6.06
C VAL A 150 -17.90 -0.18 5.13
N ALA A 151 -18.17 -0.13 3.81
CA ALA A 151 -17.19 -0.21 2.76
C ALA A 151 -16.61 1.20 2.54
N GLY A 152 -15.45 1.45 3.13
CA GLY A 152 -14.70 2.68 3.02
C GLY A 152 -13.83 2.72 1.76
N ILE A 153 -13.72 3.86 1.10
CA ILE A 153 -12.87 4.01 -0.07
C ILE A 153 -12.23 5.39 -0.15
N VAL A 154 -10.94 5.41 -0.48
CA VAL A 154 -10.21 6.63 -0.87
C VAL A 154 -9.61 6.36 -2.25
N ASP A 155 -10.09 7.07 -3.27
CA ASP A 155 -9.70 6.84 -4.67
C ASP A 155 -10.09 8.06 -5.55
N VAL A 156 -10.00 7.95 -6.87
CA VAL A 156 -10.25 9.04 -7.84
C VAL A 156 -11.33 8.67 -8.86
N GLY A 157 -12.16 9.62 -9.28
CA GLY A 157 -13.12 9.45 -10.36
C GLY A 157 -14.35 8.61 -10.00
N PHE A 158 -15.29 9.18 -9.25
CA PHE A 158 -16.52 8.49 -8.84
C PHE A 158 -17.77 8.98 -9.57
N ASP A 159 -18.54 8.03 -10.10
CA ASP A 159 -19.91 8.22 -10.58
C ASP A 159 -20.90 7.74 -9.52
N PHE A 160 -21.41 8.67 -8.70
CA PHE A 160 -22.36 8.36 -7.62
C PHE A 160 -23.69 7.83 -8.14
N GLY A 161 -24.06 8.24 -9.37
CA GLY A 161 -25.30 7.87 -10.01
C GLY A 161 -25.27 6.52 -10.71
N HIS A 162 -24.12 5.83 -10.77
CA HIS A 162 -24.05 4.52 -11.43
C HIS A 162 -24.99 3.51 -10.74
N ILE A 163 -25.73 2.73 -11.54
CA ILE A 163 -26.75 1.81 -11.05
C ILE A 163 -26.22 0.80 -10.02
N THR A 164 -24.95 0.43 -10.12
CA THR A 164 -24.30 -0.51 -9.21
C THR A 164 -24.26 -0.03 -7.77
N PHE A 165 -24.36 1.28 -7.53
CA PHE A 165 -24.38 1.88 -6.20
C PHE A 165 -25.78 2.15 -5.66
N ARG A 166 -26.81 1.66 -6.33
CA ARG A 166 -28.21 1.78 -5.91
C ARG A 166 -28.68 0.54 -5.13
N ASP A 167 -29.56 0.75 -4.15
CA ASP A 167 -30.28 -0.35 -3.51
C ASP A 167 -31.41 -0.85 -4.44
N LYS A 168 -32.10 -1.91 -4.00
CA LYS A 168 -33.24 -2.48 -4.77
C LYS A 168 -34.41 -1.53 -4.98
N ASN A 169 -34.45 -0.40 -4.26
CA ASN A 169 -35.49 0.64 -4.39
C ASN A 169 -34.97 1.85 -5.19
N GLY A 170 -33.79 1.76 -5.81
CA GLY A 170 -33.16 2.83 -6.59
C GLY A 170 -32.49 3.92 -5.77
N ARG A 171 -32.39 3.79 -4.42
CA ARG A 171 -31.76 4.79 -3.55
C ARG A 171 -30.25 4.56 -3.50
N SER A 172 -29.48 5.65 -3.38
CA SER A 172 -28.03 5.57 -3.20
C SER A 172 -27.64 4.78 -1.96
N ARG A 173 -26.62 3.93 -2.08
CA ARG A 173 -25.93 3.27 -0.96
C ARG A 173 -24.69 4.03 -0.51
N ILE A 174 -24.30 5.08 -1.25
CA ILE A 174 -23.26 6.00 -0.82
C ILE A 174 -23.93 6.93 0.21
N ARG A 175 -23.57 6.69 1.46
CA ARG A 175 -24.17 7.36 2.63
C ARG A 175 -23.57 8.75 2.85
N LYS A 176 -22.26 8.84 2.65
CA LYS A 176 -21.49 10.07 2.78
C LYS A 176 -20.31 10.03 1.81
N PHE A 177 -19.96 11.18 1.29
CA PHE A 177 -18.78 11.30 0.46
C PHE A 177 -18.10 12.65 0.64
N TRP A 178 -16.79 12.63 0.74
CA TRP A 178 -15.98 13.84 0.82
C TRP A 178 -15.28 14.11 -0.51
N ASP A 179 -15.74 15.11 -1.24
CA ASP A 179 -15.12 15.59 -2.47
C ASP A 179 -14.05 16.63 -2.11
N LEU A 180 -12.81 16.20 -2.03
CA LEU A 180 -11.66 17.04 -1.71
C LEU A 180 -11.33 18.03 -2.84
N GLY A 181 -11.77 17.76 -4.07
CA GLY A 181 -11.54 18.61 -5.23
C GLY A 181 -12.56 19.76 -5.39
N LYS A 182 -13.57 19.83 -4.53
CA LYS A 182 -14.63 20.85 -4.61
C LYS A 182 -14.68 21.66 -3.31
N ALA A 183 -14.48 22.98 -3.42
CA ALA A 183 -14.60 23.87 -2.27
C ALA A 183 -16.02 23.82 -1.67
N SER A 184 -16.10 23.85 -0.35
CA SER A 184 -17.40 23.91 0.35
C SER A 184 -18.01 25.32 0.19
N GLU A 185 -19.27 25.37 -0.25
CA GLU A 185 -20.05 26.62 -0.40
C GLU A 185 -20.64 27.11 0.92
N LYS A 186 -20.51 26.33 2.02
CA LYS A 186 -21.02 26.74 3.33
C LYS A 186 -20.25 27.95 3.87
N PRO A 187 -20.93 28.84 4.63
CA PRO A 187 -20.22 29.88 5.41
C PRO A 187 -19.20 29.28 6.38
N ASP A 188 -18.07 29.95 6.59
CA ASP A 188 -16.96 29.40 7.42
C ASP A 188 -17.38 29.04 8.85
N ASN A 189 -18.34 29.76 9.43
CA ASN A 189 -18.88 29.45 10.76
C ASN A 189 -19.82 28.26 10.82
N GLU A 190 -20.20 27.70 9.67
CA GLU A 190 -21.08 26.52 9.53
C GLU A 190 -20.32 25.28 9.04
N LYS A 191 -19.06 25.46 8.60
CA LYS A 191 -18.21 24.35 8.17
C LYS A 191 -17.77 23.51 9.35
N SER A 192 -17.87 22.19 9.23
CA SER A 192 -17.14 21.25 10.08
C SER A 192 -15.63 21.38 9.85
N GLU A 193 -14.83 20.79 10.73
CA GLU A 193 -13.36 20.74 10.56
C GLU A 193 -12.93 20.10 9.23
N TRP A 194 -13.68 19.11 8.74
CA TRP A 194 -13.47 18.45 7.46
C TRP A 194 -13.86 19.34 6.27
N GLU A 195 -14.99 20.04 6.35
CA GLU A 195 -15.52 20.87 5.26
C GLU A 195 -14.67 22.12 4.96
N CYS A 196 -13.73 22.45 5.83
CA CYS A 196 -12.72 23.45 5.52
C CYS A 196 -11.82 23.05 4.32
N TRP A 197 -11.79 21.77 3.96
CA TRP A 197 -10.87 21.18 2.99
C TRP A 197 -11.58 20.51 1.81
N GLY A 198 -12.84 20.79 1.59
CA GLY A 198 -13.60 20.22 0.50
C GLY A 198 -15.09 20.19 0.81
N THR A 199 -15.87 19.67 -0.11
CA THR A 199 -17.32 19.52 0.07
C THR A 199 -17.64 18.13 0.59
N ILE A 200 -18.39 18.05 1.70
CA ILE A 200 -18.93 16.78 2.19
C ILE A 200 -20.40 16.69 1.84
N TYR A 201 -20.75 15.62 1.13
CA TYR A 201 -22.13 15.19 0.93
C TYR A 201 -22.50 14.27 2.08
N ASN A 202 -23.35 14.77 3.01
CA ASN A 202 -23.65 14.11 4.28
C ASN A 202 -24.88 13.19 4.22
N THR A 203 -25.66 13.29 3.14
CA THR A 203 -26.87 12.49 2.92
C THR A 203 -26.86 11.85 1.54
N THR A 204 -27.66 10.80 1.39
CA THR A 204 -27.83 10.14 0.09
C THR A 204 -28.43 11.07 -0.97
N GLU A 205 -29.27 12.03 -0.56
CA GLU A 205 -29.89 13.03 -1.42
C GLU A 205 -28.86 14.04 -1.94
N GLU A 206 -27.92 14.47 -1.09
CA GLU A 206 -26.81 15.35 -1.50
C GLU A 206 -25.87 14.64 -2.46
N VAL A 207 -25.53 13.37 -2.19
CA VAL A 207 -24.72 12.52 -3.08
C VAL A 207 -25.41 12.36 -4.44
N ASP A 208 -26.74 12.08 -4.45
CA ASP A 208 -27.52 11.93 -5.69
C ASP A 208 -27.58 13.23 -6.48
N SER A 209 -27.67 14.37 -5.80
CA SER A 209 -27.69 15.69 -6.44
C SER A 209 -26.32 16.05 -7.03
N ALA A 210 -25.22 15.63 -6.39
CA ALA A 210 -23.85 15.87 -6.87
C ALA A 210 -23.53 15.03 -8.12
N LYS A 211 -24.11 13.83 -8.24
CA LYS A 211 -23.94 12.87 -9.35
C LYS A 211 -22.56 12.24 -9.46
N HIS A 212 -21.50 12.98 -9.27
CA HIS A 212 -20.09 12.52 -9.40
C HIS A 212 -19.13 13.42 -8.61
N THR A 213 -17.88 12.95 -8.46
CA THR A 213 -16.78 13.77 -7.92
C THR A 213 -16.29 14.80 -8.93
N SER A 214 -15.63 15.83 -8.44
CA SER A 214 -15.08 16.92 -9.26
C SER A 214 -14.05 16.45 -10.30
N ASP A 215 -13.36 15.34 -10.09
CA ASP A 215 -12.37 14.74 -10.99
C ASP A 215 -12.93 13.66 -11.94
N ALA A 216 -14.22 13.38 -11.90
CA ALA A 216 -14.85 12.27 -12.65
C ALA A 216 -14.73 12.41 -14.18
N GLU A 217 -14.55 13.63 -14.72
CA GLU A 217 -14.30 13.84 -16.14
C GLU A 217 -12.95 13.25 -16.63
N TYR A 218 -12.01 13.11 -15.72
CA TYR A 218 -10.63 12.72 -16.02
C TYR A 218 -10.31 11.30 -15.55
N ASN A 219 -11.10 10.74 -14.64
CA ASN A 219 -10.86 9.45 -14.01
C ASN A 219 -12.12 8.59 -13.95
N THR A 220 -11.92 7.29 -13.98
CA THR A 220 -12.97 6.27 -13.78
C THR A 220 -12.56 5.22 -12.73
N HIS A 221 -11.34 5.32 -12.19
CA HIS A 221 -10.71 4.29 -11.39
C HIS A 221 -11.51 4.00 -10.12
N GLY A 222 -11.85 5.00 -9.32
CA GLY A 222 -12.59 4.81 -8.06
C GLY A 222 -14.00 4.24 -8.27
N THR A 223 -14.66 4.58 -9.41
CA THR A 223 -15.94 3.96 -9.79
C THR A 223 -15.78 2.45 -9.99
N HIS A 224 -14.71 2.03 -10.65
CA HIS A 224 -14.42 0.63 -10.89
C HIS A 224 -14.02 -0.11 -9.61
N VAL A 225 -13.10 0.47 -8.83
CA VAL A 225 -12.62 -0.08 -7.55
C VAL A 225 -13.79 -0.27 -6.58
N LEU A 226 -14.61 0.76 -6.40
CA LEU A 226 -15.78 0.71 -5.53
C LEU A 226 -16.82 -0.31 -6.04
N GLY A 227 -17.02 -0.38 -7.36
CA GLY A 227 -17.87 -1.38 -8.00
C GLY A 227 -17.41 -2.81 -7.72
N THR A 228 -16.08 -3.05 -7.76
CA THR A 228 -15.47 -4.34 -7.42
C THR A 228 -15.66 -4.67 -5.93
N MET A 229 -15.45 -3.70 -5.04
CA MET A 229 -15.59 -3.90 -3.59
C MET A 229 -17.05 -4.11 -3.18
N ALA A 230 -17.95 -3.20 -3.58
CA ALA A 230 -19.28 -3.09 -3.01
C ALA A 230 -20.42 -2.85 -4.03
N GLY A 231 -20.18 -3.01 -5.31
CA GLY A 231 -21.21 -2.86 -6.34
C GLY A 231 -22.30 -3.92 -6.24
N ARG A 232 -23.56 -3.57 -6.57
CA ARG A 232 -24.67 -4.54 -6.69
C ARG A 232 -24.77 -5.16 -8.08
N GLY A 233 -23.99 -4.68 -9.04
CA GLY A 233 -24.10 -5.05 -10.44
C GLY A 233 -25.21 -4.29 -11.15
N ASP A 234 -25.69 -4.86 -12.24
CA ASP A 234 -26.88 -4.39 -12.93
C ASP A 234 -28.18 -4.83 -12.22
N ILE A 235 -29.34 -4.62 -12.87
CA ILE A 235 -30.65 -4.98 -12.32
C ILE A 235 -30.82 -6.48 -12.06
N GLU A 236 -30.07 -7.33 -12.76
CA GLU A 236 -30.07 -8.79 -12.61
C GLU A 236 -28.96 -9.26 -11.65
N GLY A 237 -28.08 -8.36 -11.21
CA GLY A 237 -26.93 -8.66 -10.36
C GLY A 237 -25.73 -9.20 -11.11
N LYS A 238 -25.69 -9.06 -12.46
CA LYS A 238 -24.49 -9.25 -13.25
C LYS A 238 -23.46 -8.20 -12.87
N TRP A 239 -22.19 -8.51 -12.87
CA TRP A 239 -21.09 -7.62 -12.45
C TRP A 239 -21.15 -7.14 -10.99
N ARG A 240 -21.79 -7.93 -10.13
CA ARG A 240 -21.84 -7.67 -8.68
C ARG A 240 -20.45 -7.70 -8.07
N GLY A 241 -20.18 -6.79 -7.14
CA GLY A 241 -18.96 -6.77 -6.30
C GLY A 241 -19.02 -7.78 -5.16
N MET A 242 -18.03 -7.70 -4.26
CA MET A 242 -17.83 -8.65 -3.17
C MET A 242 -18.83 -8.42 -2.02
N ALA A 243 -19.10 -7.16 -1.63
CA ALA A 243 -19.98 -6.78 -0.51
C ALA A 243 -21.17 -5.92 -0.97
N PRO A 244 -22.11 -6.49 -1.75
CA PRO A 244 -23.15 -5.73 -2.45
C PRO A 244 -24.18 -5.04 -1.53
N ASP A 245 -24.25 -5.36 -0.26
CA ASP A 245 -25.16 -4.73 0.70
C ASP A 245 -24.43 -3.92 1.80
N ALA A 246 -23.12 -3.71 1.67
CA ALA A 246 -22.37 -2.82 2.56
C ALA A 246 -22.81 -1.36 2.37
N ASP A 247 -22.83 -0.58 3.45
CA ASP A 247 -22.97 0.87 3.38
C ASP A 247 -21.66 1.49 2.85
N ILE A 248 -21.76 2.51 2.00
CA ILE A 248 -20.58 3.11 1.38
C ILE A 248 -20.31 4.49 2.00
N ILE A 249 -19.08 4.70 2.46
CA ILE A 249 -18.56 6.02 2.85
C ILE A 249 -17.23 6.20 2.12
N GLY A 250 -17.07 7.30 1.38
CA GLY A 250 -15.87 7.50 0.60
C GLY A 250 -15.31 8.90 0.66
N ALA A 251 -14.11 9.04 0.14
CA ALA A 251 -13.49 10.32 -0.12
C ALA A 251 -12.73 10.28 -1.44
N MET A 252 -12.67 11.41 -2.13
CA MET A 252 -11.82 11.61 -3.29
C MET A 252 -10.37 11.71 -2.83
N SER A 253 -9.47 10.98 -3.46
CA SER A 253 -8.03 11.16 -3.27
C SER A 253 -7.52 12.38 -4.03
N THR A 254 -6.55 13.07 -3.45
CA THR A 254 -5.83 14.16 -4.12
C THR A 254 -4.69 13.67 -5.02
N LEU A 255 -4.49 12.35 -5.12
CA LEU A 255 -3.36 11.72 -5.82
C LEU A 255 -3.56 11.51 -7.32
N GLY A 256 -4.69 11.90 -7.89
CA GLY A 256 -4.94 11.74 -9.32
C GLY A 256 -3.80 12.32 -10.17
N ALA A 257 -3.28 11.50 -11.12
CA ALA A 257 -2.17 11.84 -12.02
C ALA A 257 -2.50 12.96 -13.03
N ILE A 258 -3.64 13.63 -12.89
CA ILE A 258 -4.08 14.69 -13.79
C ILE A 258 -3.87 16.02 -13.08
N PRO A 259 -3.38 17.04 -13.81
CA PRO A 259 -3.36 18.36 -13.25
C PRO A 259 -4.82 18.75 -12.96
N PHE A 260 -5.20 18.57 -11.73
CA PHE A 260 -6.44 19.08 -11.20
C PHE A 260 -6.32 20.61 -11.34
N GLU A 261 -6.92 21.16 -12.36
CA GLU A 261 -7.18 22.57 -12.40
C GLU A 261 -8.26 22.84 -11.37
N TYR A 262 -7.84 23.07 -10.13
CA TYR A 262 -8.74 23.65 -9.14
C TYR A 262 -9.31 24.93 -9.76
N THR A 263 -10.59 24.86 -10.14
CA THR A 263 -11.30 25.97 -10.80
C THR A 263 -11.75 27.05 -9.82
N GLY A 264 -11.46 26.90 -8.54
CA GLY A 264 -11.68 27.91 -7.52
C GLY A 264 -10.53 28.93 -7.46
N ASP A 265 -10.84 30.17 -7.14
CA ASP A 265 -9.88 31.26 -6.99
C ASP A 265 -8.97 31.14 -5.76
N ASP A 266 -9.07 30.02 -5.00
CA ASP A 266 -8.31 29.79 -3.77
C ASP A 266 -7.01 29.02 -4.05
N GLU A 267 -5.94 29.79 -4.31
CA GLU A 267 -4.58 29.28 -4.47
C GLU A 267 -4.11 28.46 -3.24
N THR A 268 -4.74 28.66 -2.09
CA THR A 268 -4.48 27.93 -0.85
C THR A 268 -4.86 26.47 -0.97
N LEU A 269 -6.05 26.18 -1.49
CA LEU A 269 -6.50 24.80 -1.69
C LEU A 269 -5.67 24.08 -2.75
N LYS A 270 -5.29 24.75 -3.83
CA LYS A 270 -4.47 24.20 -4.90
C LYS A 270 -3.13 23.62 -4.40
N ALA A 271 -2.43 24.35 -3.54
CA ALA A 271 -1.14 23.89 -3.00
C ALA A 271 -1.28 22.81 -1.92
N ILE A 272 -2.40 22.78 -1.22
CA ILE A 272 -2.71 21.72 -0.25
C ILE A 272 -2.85 20.38 -0.95
N TYR A 273 -3.45 20.35 -2.14
CA TYR A 273 -3.67 19.12 -2.93
C TYR A 273 -2.39 18.51 -3.52
N GLU A 274 -1.26 19.17 -3.43
CA GLU A 274 0.02 18.64 -3.93
C GLU A 274 0.66 17.60 -3.00
N THR A 275 0.03 17.26 -1.86
CA THR A 275 0.58 16.30 -0.89
C THR A 275 -0.39 15.14 -0.62
N ALA A 276 0.15 13.94 -0.49
CA ALA A 276 -0.60 12.72 -0.18
C ALA A 276 -1.16 12.66 1.26
N ASN A 277 -0.86 13.61 2.11
CA ASN A 277 -1.31 13.60 3.50
C ASN A 277 -2.83 13.77 3.65
N PHE A 278 -3.50 14.28 2.62
CA PHE A 278 -4.96 14.34 2.59
C PHE A 278 -5.63 12.98 2.50
N ASP A 279 -4.98 11.97 1.91
CA ASP A 279 -5.55 10.62 1.88
C ASP A 279 -5.58 10.01 3.27
N VAL A 280 -4.59 10.30 4.11
CA VAL A 280 -4.61 9.87 5.52
C VAL A 280 -5.73 10.56 6.28
N LEU A 281 -5.93 11.86 6.01
CA LEU A 281 -7.06 12.62 6.58
C LEU A 281 -8.42 12.07 6.09
N ALA A 282 -8.50 11.66 4.82
CA ALA A 282 -9.68 11.02 4.26
C ALA A 282 -9.98 9.66 4.93
N MET A 283 -8.95 8.87 5.24
CA MET A 283 -9.10 7.62 6.00
C MET A 283 -9.62 7.88 7.41
N ASP A 284 -9.08 8.89 8.10
CA ASP A 284 -9.54 9.31 9.42
C ASP A 284 -11.03 9.73 9.39
N PHE A 285 -11.40 10.56 8.41
CA PHE A 285 -12.81 10.91 8.19
C PHE A 285 -13.72 9.68 8.05
N ILE A 286 -13.35 8.71 7.18
CA ILE A 286 -14.18 7.53 6.95
C ILE A 286 -14.35 6.70 8.23
N PHE A 287 -13.27 6.43 8.97
CA PHE A 287 -13.33 5.70 10.22
C PHE A 287 -14.11 6.46 11.30
N ALA A 288 -13.96 7.79 11.37
CA ALA A 288 -14.74 8.63 12.29
C ALA A 288 -16.25 8.56 11.99
N GLN A 289 -16.65 8.60 10.70
CA GLN A 289 -18.05 8.47 10.31
C GLN A 289 -18.60 7.06 10.61
N ALA A 290 -17.85 6.00 10.35
CA ALA A 290 -18.24 4.63 10.65
C ALA A 290 -18.40 4.43 12.17
N ASN A 291 -17.49 4.98 12.97
CA ASN A 291 -17.58 4.97 14.44
C ASN A 291 -18.84 5.70 14.96
N ALA A 292 -19.19 6.85 14.39
CA ALA A 292 -20.39 7.59 14.75
C ALA A 292 -21.67 6.79 14.47
N GLU A 293 -21.63 5.86 13.51
CA GLU A 293 -22.72 4.93 13.19
C GLU A 293 -22.62 3.59 13.98
N ASN A 294 -21.60 3.40 14.81
CA ASN A 294 -21.30 2.16 15.54
C ASN A 294 -21.19 0.94 14.59
N LYS A 295 -20.55 1.10 13.44
CA LYS A 295 -20.37 0.06 12.43
C LYS A 295 -18.91 -0.31 12.27
N PRO A 296 -18.60 -1.60 12.04
CA PRO A 296 -17.29 -1.98 11.57
C PRO A 296 -17.04 -1.39 10.17
N CYS A 297 -15.77 -1.15 9.87
CA CYS A 297 -15.37 -0.51 8.63
C CYS A 297 -14.12 -1.17 8.06
N VAL A 298 -14.12 -1.42 6.75
CA VAL A 298 -12.93 -1.75 5.99
C VAL A 298 -12.71 -0.69 4.93
N ILE A 299 -11.52 -0.06 4.93
CA ILE A 299 -11.13 0.92 3.92
C ILE A 299 -10.28 0.23 2.88
N ASN A 300 -10.64 0.40 1.60
CA ASN A 300 -9.80 0.06 0.46
C ASN A 300 -9.04 1.29 -0.03
N TYR A 301 -7.75 1.10 -0.28
CA TYR A 301 -6.84 2.09 -0.83
C TYR A 301 -6.06 1.48 -2.00
N SER A 302 -6.51 1.78 -3.22
CA SER A 302 -5.93 1.22 -4.45
C SER A 302 -4.92 2.15 -5.10
N LEU A 303 -4.19 2.89 -4.30
CA LEU A 303 -3.16 3.83 -4.72
C LEU A 303 -1.85 3.49 -4.02
N THR A 304 -0.73 3.70 -4.69
CA THR A 304 0.60 3.47 -4.10
C THR A 304 1.54 4.63 -4.42
N TYR A 305 2.35 4.96 -3.43
CA TYR A 305 3.45 5.91 -3.60
C TYR A 305 4.73 5.18 -3.99
N SER A 306 5.76 5.95 -4.34
CA SER A 306 7.08 5.41 -4.63
C SER A 306 7.57 4.41 -3.58
N GLU A 307 8.00 3.25 -4.01
CA GLU A 307 8.60 2.17 -3.20
C GLU A 307 9.76 2.68 -2.37
N ALA A 308 10.58 3.50 -2.97
CA ALA A 308 11.77 4.07 -2.34
C ALA A 308 11.46 4.83 -1.05
N HIS A 309 10.30 5.47 -0.96
CA HIS A 309 9.93 6.26 0.21
C HIS A 309 9.80 5.41 1.48
N CYS A 310 9.12 4.27 1.39
CA CYS A 310 8.97 3.36 2.53
C CYS A 310 10.26 2.60 2.88
N TRP A 311 11.09 2.36 1.88
CA TRP A 311 12.33 1.64 2.04
C TRP A 311 13.41 2.46 2.78
N LEU A 312 13.45 3.75 2.53
CA LEU A 312 14.42 4.65 3.17
C LEU A 312 14.09 4.96 4.62
N TYR A 313 12.81 4.97 4.97
CA TYR A 313 12.34 5.51 6.24
C TYR A 313 11.50 4.48 6.99
N PRO A 314 12.14 3.61 7.79
CA PRO A 314 11.41 2.77 8.72
C PRO A 314 10.67 3.64 9.75
N GLY A 315 9.39 3.35 9.97
CA GLY A 315 8.56 4.06 10.95
C GLY A 315 8.15 5.46 10.47
N LEU A 316 7.63 5.55 9.24
CA LEU A 316 6.96 6.74 8.73
C LEU A 316 5.84 7.16 9.69
N LEU A 317 5.66 8.47 9.88
CA LEU A 317 4.54 9.01 10.66
C LEU A 317 3.20 8.62 10.06
N MET A 318 3.12 8.49 8.74
CA MET A 318 1.97 7.96 8.03
C MET A 318 1.61 6.55 8.50
N GLU A 319 2.59 5.66 8.66
CA GLU A 319 2.35 4.31 9.17
C GLU A 319 1.85 4.34 10.62
N GLU A 320 2.46 5.16 11.47
CA GLU A 320 2.04 5.31 12.86
C GLU A 320 0.61 5.88 12.97
N TYR A 321 0.26 6.84 12.10
CA TYR A 321 -1.09 7.41 12.08
C TYR A 321 -2.12 6.36 11.66
N ILE A 322 -1.90 5.65 10.55
CA ILE A 322 -2.81 4.59 10.07
C ILE A 322 -2.92 3.47 11.12
N ARG A 323 -1.82 3.11 11.80
CA ARG A 323 -1.86 2.13 12.91
C ARG A 323 -2.76 2.57 14.05
N LYS A 324 -2.83 3.88 14.37
CA LYS A 324 -3.76 4.40 15.38
C LYS A 324 -5.23 4.40 14.92
N LEU A 325 -5.47 4.46 13.62
CA LEU A 325 -6.81 4.37 13.04
C LEU A 325 -7.34 2.93 12.99
N THR A 326 -6.46 1.94 12.85
CA THR A 326 -6.80 0.53 12.67
C THR A 326 -6.92 -0.23 14.00
N GLY A 327 -7.65 -1.34 14.01
CA GLY A 327 -7.88 -2.17 15.19
C GLY A 327 -9.11 -3.05 15.04
N PRO A 328 -9.69 -3.56 16.13
CA PRO A 328 -10.91 -4.35 16.09
C PRO A 328 -12.05 -3.63 15.33
N GLY A 329 -12.59 -4.27 14.31
CA GLY A 329 -13.63 -3.71 13.45
C GLY A 329 -13.18 -2.57 12.52
N LYS A 330 -11.87 -2.26 12.44
CA LYS A 330 -11.31 -1.18 11.63
C LYS A 330 -10.13 -1.69 10.84
N ILE A 331 -10.35 -1.99 9.58
CA ILE A 331 -9.38 -2.66 8.72
C ILE A 331 -8.96 -1.74 7.57
N PHE A 332 -7.65 -1.71 7.31
CA PHE A 332 -7.07 -0.99 6.19
C PHE A 332 -6.45 -1.96 5.20
N VAL A 333 -6.93 -1.93 3.95
CA VAL A 333 -6.50 -2.80 2.85
C VAL A 333 -5.91 -1.94 1.75
N CYS A 334 -4.77 -2.32 1.21
CA CYS A 334 -4.14 -1.59 0.12
C CYS A 334 -3.54 -2.52 -0.95
N SER A 335 -3.39 -1.97 -2.16
CA SER A 335 -2.73 -2.64 -3.27
C SER A 335 -1.21 -2.75 -3.04
N ALA A 336 -0.59 -3.85 -3.49
CA ALA A 336 0.86 -4.06 -3.39
C ALA A 336 1.68 -3.09 -4.27
N GLY A 337 1.07 -2.59 -5.35
CA GLY A 337 1.72 -1.85 -6.42
C GLY A 337 1.95 -2.69 -7.66
N ASN A 338 2.40 -2.07 -8.74
CA ASN A 338 2.52 -2.70 -10.05
C ASN A 338 3.94 -2.62 -10.62
N GLY A 339 4.89 -2.47 -9.73
CA GLY A 339 6.31 -2.47 -10.06
C GLY A 339 6.91 -3.87 -10.25
N GLY A 340 6.12 -4.95 -10.30
CA GLY A 340 6.62 -6.33 -10.36
C GLY A 340 7.52 -6.66 -11.55
N GLY A 341 7.38 -5.93 -12.65
CA GLY A 341 8.27 -5.99 -13.82
C GLY A 341 9.49 -5.07 -13.71
N ASN A 342 9.54 -4.19 -12.72
CA ASN A 342 10.63 -3.24 -12.56
C ASN A 342 11.82 -3.93 -11.89
N SER A 343 12.98 -3.71 -12.45
CA SER A 343 14.22 -4.23 -11.91
C SER A 343 14.81 -3.19 -10.96
N HIS A 344 14.77 -3.47 -9.66
CA HIS A 344 15.51 -2.68 -8.68
C HIS A 344 16.85 -3.32 -8.42
N LEU A 345 17.87 -2.49 -8.25
CA LEU A 345 19.14 -2.96 -7.74
C LEU A 345 19.08 -2.97 -6.23
N TYR A 346 19.29 -4.12 -5.67
CA TYR A 346 19.47 -4.29 -4.26
C TYR A 346 20.86 -4.89 -4.01
N ALA A 347 21.67 -4.24 -3.19
CA ALA A 347 22.95 -4.75 -2.78
C ALA A 347 23.10 -4.60 -1.26
N GLU A 348 23.36 -5.70 -0.57
CA GLU A 348 23.58 -5.76 0.88
C GLU A 348 25.06 -5.88 1.24
N LYS A 349 25.99 -5.69 0.33
CA LYS A 349 27.42 -5.96 0.56
C LYS A 349 28.27 -4.71 0.46
N GLN A 350 29.52 -4.81 0.95
CA GLN A 350 30.52 -3.75 0.85
C GLN A 350 30.71 -3.32 -0.61
N TYR A 351 30.49 -2.05 -0.90
CA TYR A 351 30.67 -1.47 -2.22
C TYR A 351 32.17 -1.19 -2.43
N GLN A 352 32.90 -2.11 -3.03
CA GLN A 352 34.31 -1.95 -3.30
C GLN A 352 34.61 -1.43 -4.71
N LYS A 353 33.59 -1.40 -5.60
CA LYS A 353 33.74 -0.99 -6.98
C LYS A 353 32.69 0.06 -7.37
N PRO A 354 33.02 0.99 -8.29
CA PRO A 354 32.06 1.96 -8.81
C PRO A 354 30.89 1.28 -9.50
N MET A 355 29.67 1.70 -9.16
CA MET A 355 28.46 1.32 -9.89
C MET A 355 28.28 2.24 -11.10
N ARG A 356 27.94 1.68 -12.25
CA ARG A 356 27.56 2.47 -13.43
C ARG A 356 26.06 2.60 -13.52
N LEU A 357 25.58 3.84 -13.63
CA LEU A 357 24.19 4.13 -13.83
C LEU A 357 23.91 4.32 -15.33
N ARG A 358 22.92 3.61 -15.84
CA ARG A 358 22.45 3.77 -17.22
C ARG A 358 21.05 4.37 -17.21
N LEU A 359 20.91 5.56 -17.78
CA LEU A 359 19.63 6.25 -17.90
C LEU A 359 18.95 5.83 -19.21
N SER A 360 17.65 5.55 -19.18
CA SER A 360 16.84 5.29 -20.37
C SER A 360 15.99 6.49 -20.76
N HIS A 361 15.47 6.50 -21.98
CA HIS A 361 14.73 7.62 -22.56
C HIS A 361 13.44 7.96 -21.80
N GLY A 362 13.20 9.23 -21.58
CA GLY A 362 11.85 9.80 -21.63
C GLY A 362 11.19 10.14 -20.32
N THR A 363 11.88 10.26 -19.18
CA THR A 363 11.24 10.58 -17.92
C THR A 363 11.89 11.73 -17.15
N SER A 364 11.06 12.37 -16.36
CA SER A 364 11.40 13.35 -15.32
C SER A 364 12.62 12.96 -14.49
N ASN A 365 13.26 13.94 -13.90
CA ASN A 365 14.45 13.85 -13.06
C ASN A 365 14.55 12.56 -12.23
N PRO A 366 15.50 11.66 -12.52
CA PRO A 366 15.65 10.42 -11.79
C PRO A 366 16.09 10.68 -10.35
N LEU A 367 15.45 9.98 -9.43
CA LEU A 367 15.72 10.05 -8.01
C LEU A 367 16.27 8.72 -7.53
N PHE A 368 17.41 8.75 -6.89
CA PHE A 368 18.11 7.58 -6.37
C PHE A 368 18.19 7.66 -4.86
N PHE A 369 18.11 6.51 -4.21
CA PHE A 369 18.10 6.41 -2.78
C PHE A 369 19.16 5.42 -2.31
N PHE A 370 19.90 5.79 -1.29
CA PHE A 370 20.87 4.96 -0.61
C PHE A 370 20.55 4.87 0.87
N ARG A 371 20.72 3.69 1.41
CA ARG A 371 20.62 3.43 2.83
C ARG A 371 21.90 2.75 3.30
N LEU A 372 22.54 3.33 4.30
CA LEU A 372 23.70 2.76 4.97
C LEU A 372 23.27 2.23 6.33
N ASN A 373 23.58 0.97 6.58
CA ASN A 373 23.23 0.30 7.83
C ASN A 373 24.20 0.64 8.97
N ASP A 374 25.45 1.02 8.65
CA ASP A 374 26.44 1.46 9.62
C ASP A 374 26.51 3.00 9.66
N ILE A 375 26.00 3.59 10.72
CA ILE A 375 26.00 5.04 10.94
C ILE A 375 27.30 5.56 11.58
N TYR A 376 28.21 4.68 11.97
CA TYR A 376 29.47 5.03 12.61
C TYR A 376 30.64 5.03 11.62
N ASN A 377 30.58 4.18 10.57
CA ASN A 377 31.57 4.12 9.51
C ASN A 377 30.94 4.62 8.20
N ILE A 378 30.75 5.92 8.11
CA ILE A 378 30.11 6.57 6.97
C ILE A 378 31.14 6.71 5.84
N PRO A 379 30.97 6.02 4.70
CA PRO A 379 31.89 6.12 3.59
C PRO A 379 31.79 7.46 2.88
N THR A 380 32.85 7.83 2.20
CA THR A 380 32.83 8.96 1.26
C THR A 380 32.09 8.55 -0.02
N PHE A 381 31.06 9.32 -0.38
CA PHE A 381 30.27 9.10 -1.61
C PHE A 381 30.86 9.90 -2.77
N LYS A 382 31.02 9.26 -3.92
CA LYS A 382 31.48 9.92 -5.14
C LYS A 382 30.54 9.70 -6.29
N ILE A 383 30.26 10.77 -7.02
CA ILE A 383 29.58 10.76 -8.30
C ILE A 383 30.54 11.29 -9.36
N SER A 384 30.84 10.46 -10.36
CA SER A 384 31.69 10.86 -11.48
C SER A 384 30.87 10.82 -12.76
N TYR A 385 30.99 11.90 -13.54
CA TYR A 385 30.40 11.99 -14.87
C TYR A 385 31.45 12.41 -15.86
N LEU A 386 31.79 11.52 -16.79
CA LEU A 386 32.92 11.68 -17.72
C LEU A 386 34.23 11.97 -16.97
N ALA A 387 34.75 13.18 -17.07
CA ALA A 387 36.00 13.61 -16.44
C ALA A 387 35.78 14.42 -15.13
N ASP A 388 34.55 14.72 -14.78
CA ASP A 388 34.21 15.50 -13.58
C ASP A 388 33.76 14.59 -12.44
N THR A 389 34.11 14.93 -11.21
CA THR A 389 33.80 14.13 -10.02
C THR A 389 33.40 14.99 -8.85
N LEU A 390 32.22 14.73 -8.32
CA LEU A 390 31.75 15.25 -7.05
C LEU A 390 32.09 14.25 -5.94
N THR A 391 32.74 14.73 -4.88
CA THR A 391 32.98 13.98 -3.66
C THR A 391 32.15 14.57 -2.54
N VAL A 392 31.36 13.74 -1.86
CA VAL A 392 30.43 14.17 -0.81
C VAL A 392 30.78 13.48 0.50
N ASN A 393 30.99 14.25 1.53
CA ASN A 393 31.13 13.75 2.89
C ASN A 393 29.75 13.59 3.54
N LEU A 394 29.25 12.35 3.56
CA LEU A 394 27.94 12.03 4.12
C LEU A 394 27.87 12.14 5.66
N SER A 395 28.99 12.41 6.33
CA SER A 395 29.00 12.63 7.78
C SER A 395 28.43 14.00 8.18
N GLU A 396 28.39 14.95 7.25
CA GLU A 396 27.82 16.27 7.43
C GLU A 396 26.30 16.21 7.18
N ILE A 397 25.55 15.86 8.22
CA ILE A 397 24.12 15.60 8.16
C ILE A 397 23.33 16.91 8.17
N GLY A 398 22.36 17.02 7.27
CA GLY A 398 21.39 18.13 7.22
C GLY A 398 21.76 19.27 6.28
N GLU A 399 22.78 19.12 5.45
CA GLU A 399 23.08 20.05 4.38
C GLU A 399 22.67 19.46 3.01
N LEU A 400 21.98 20.26 2.19
CA LEU A 400 21.71 19.94 0.81
C LEU A 400 22.92 20.32 -0.04
N TYR A 401 23.49 19.35 -0.72
CA TYR A 401 24.55 19.59 -1.70
C TYR A 401 23.91 19.79 -3.08
N GLU A 402 24.20 20.93 -3.68
CA GLU A 402 23.91 21.19 -5.10
C GLU A 402 25.23 21.33 -5.84
N HIS A 403 25.43 20.50 -6.85
CA HIS A 403 26.66 20.55 -7.65
C HIS A 403 26.34 20.34 -9.13
N LYS A 404 27.10 21.04 -9.98
CA LYS A 404 27.03 20.89 -11.44
C LYS A 404 28.22 20.09 -11.94
N LEU A 405 27.92 18.91 -12.50
CA LEU A 405 28.91 18.12 -13.23
C LEU A 405 28.91 18.59 -14.68
N ASN A 406 30.06 19.02 -15.17
CA ASN A 406 30.15 19.67 -16.47
C ASN A 406 30.33 18.65 -17.61
N TYR A 407 29.66 18.92 -18.73
CA TYR A 407 29.88 18.16 -19.96
C TYR A 407 31.14 18.68 -20.67
N PRO A 408 32.14 17.83 -21.00
CA PRO A 408 33.37 18.26 -21.64
C PRO A 408 33.11 19.00 -22.95
N ASN A 409 33.71 20.19 -23.10
CA ASN A 409 33.65 21.03 -24.30
C ASN A 409 32.24 21.62 -24.62
N THR A 410 31.33 21.65 -23.71
CA THR A 410 30.01 22.31 -23.83
C THR A 410 29.76 23.24 -22.67
N SER A 411 28.67 24.07 -22.77
CA SER A 411 28.14 24.84 -21.66
C SER A 411 27.15 24.03 -20.81
N ASP A 412 26.89 22.77 -21.18
CA ASP A 412 25.87 21.95 -20.57
C ASP A 412 26.40 21.28 -19.30
N SER A 413 25.54 21.16 -18.31
CA SER A 413 25.87 20.57 -17.02
C SER A 413 24.73 19.72 -16.52
N LEU A 414 25.08 18.67 -15.76
CA LEU A 414 24.15 17.85 -14.99
C LEU A 414 24.10 18.39 -13.57
N THR A 415 22.97 18.89 -13.12
CA THR A 415 22.82 19.31 -11.74
C THR A 415 22.51 18.10 -10.86
N VAL A 416 23.32 17.90 -9.86
CA VAL A 416 23.18 16.82 -8.86
C VAL A 416 22.76 17.45 -7.55
N TYR A 417 21.66 17.00 -7.01
CA TYR A 417 21.22 17.32 -5.65
C TYR A 417 21.44 16.10 -4.76
N ILE A 418 22.14 16.28 -3.66
CA ILE A 418 22.36 15.20 -2.68
C ILE A 418 21.90 15.69 -1.32
N GLU A 419 21.07 14.90 -0.70
CA GLU A 419 20.49 15.20 0.60
C GLU A 419 20.75 14.05 1.59
N PRO A 420 21.78 14.17 2.45
CA PRO A 420 22.04 13.18 3.49
C PRO A 420 21.06 13.34 4.66
N ASN A 421 20.51 12.23 5.11
CA ASN A 421 19.56 12.18 6.21
C ASN A 421 19.93 11.07 7.20
N ARG A 422 20.09 11.44 8.46
CA ARG A 422 20.24 10.48 9.55
C ARG A 422 18.88 10.19 10.14
N PHE A 423 18.44 8.95 9.99
CA PHE A 423 17.21 8.48 10.56
C PHE A 423 17.50 7.60 11.77
N VAL A 424 16.89 7.93 12.93
CA VAL A 424 16.97 7.14 14.14
C VAL A 424 15.58 6.80 14.58
N ASN A 425 15.20 5.52 14.51
CA ASN A 425 13.93 5.03 14.99
C ASN A 425 14.18 4.00 16.09
N LYS A 426 13.53 4.13 17.24
CA LYS A 426 13.38 3.22 18.41
C LYS A 426 14.27 1.95 18.44
N GLY A 427 15.55 2.06 18.10
CA GLY A 427 16.53 0.95 18.11
C GLY A 427 17.22 0.68 16.79
N ASP A 428 16.65 1.10 15.66
CA ASP A 428 17.29 1.02 14.34
C ASP A 428 17.77 2.41 13.93
N SER A 429 19.04 2.52 13.65
CA SER A 429 19.62 3.74 13.10
C SER A 429 20.20 3.44 11.72
N CYS A 430 19.83 4.22 10.74
CA CYS A 430 20.43 4.18 9.42
C CYS A 430 20.72 5.60 8.93
N LEU A 431 21.74 5.73 8.11
CA LEU A 431 21.95 6.91 7.31
C LEU A 431 21.33 6.65 5.94
N SER A 432 20.35 7.44 5.57
CA SER A 432 19.82 7.42 4.21
C SER A 432 20.16 8.73 3.51
N PHE A 433 20.35 8.68 2.21
CA PHE A 433 20.45 9.88 1.40
C PHE A 433 19.83 9.65 0.04
N ALA A 434 19.19 10.70 -0.43
CA ALA A 434 18.67 10.76 -1.79
C ALA A 434 19.62 11.57 -2.65
N PHE A 435 19.83 11.18 -3.90
CA PHE A 435 20.35 12.10 -4.88
C PHE A 435 19.43 12.15 -6.10
N MET A 436 19.19 13.34 -6.58
CA MET A 436 18.37 13.64 -7.73
C MET A 436 19.26 14.24 -8.83
N LEU A 437 19.02 13.80 -10.05
CA LEU A 437 19.63 14.40 -11.23
C LEU A 437 18.62 15.31 -11.91
N GLU A 438 18.92 16.61 -12.02
CA GLU A 438 18.10 17.53 -12.80
C GLU A 438 18.54 17.48 -14.27
N MET A 439 17.65 16.97 -15.11
CA MET A 439 17.94 16.61 -16.51
C MET A 439 17.35 17.56 -17.53
N ASP A 440 16.76 18.68 -17.14
CA ASP A 440 16.03 19.59 -18.04
C ASP A 440 16.84 20.08 -19.24
N ASP A 441 18.15 20.25 -19.07
CA ASP A 441 19.04 20.62 -20.17
C ASP A 441 19.59 19.43 -20.98
N ILE A 442 19.54 18.22 -20.40
CA ILE A 442 20.10 17.01 -20.99
C ILE A 442 19.09 16.30 -21.89
N ILE A 443 17.79 16.39 -21.61
CA ILE A 443 16.74 15.77 -22.44
C ILE A 443 16.81 16.30 -23.87
N LYS A 444 17.17 17.56 -24.08
CA LYS A 444 17.40 18.15 -25.41
C LYS A 444 18.60 17.54 -26.15
N GLY A 445 19.63 17.08 -25.40
CA GLY A 445 20.82 16.41 -25.94
C GLY A 445 20.65 14.90 -26.14
N ILE A 446 19.82 14.23 -25.30
CA ILE A 446 19.56 12.78 -25.39
C ILE A 446 18.81 12.39 -26.68
N GLN A 447 18.03 13.29 -27.26
CA GLN A 447 17.42 13.10 -28.57
C GLN A 447 18.48 12.90 -29.69
N ASN A 448 19.70 13.32 -29.46
CA ASN A 448 20.86 13.10 -30.34
C ASN A 448 21.73 11.94 -29.80
N LYS A 449 21.36 10.73 -29.94
CA LYS A 449 22.03 9.39 -29.85
C LYS A 449 23.40 9.25 -29.14
N ASP A 450 24.05 10.32 -28.71
CA ASP A 450 25.43 10.35 -28.20
C ASP A 450 25.54 10.53 -26.67
N PHE A 451 24.41 10.56 -25.96
CA PHE A 451 24.48 10.61 -24.50
C PHE A 451 24.95 9.26 -23.98
N ALA A 452 26.23 9.20 -23.67
CA ALA A 452 26.81 8.04 -23.00
C ALA A 452 26.36 7.98 -21.54
N ALA A 453 25.10 7.61 -21.33
CA ALA A 453 24.53 7.30 -19.99
C ALA A 453 25.39 6.25 -19.25
N SER A 454 26.20 5.50 -19.99
CA SER A 454 27.24 4.60 -19.47
C SER A 454 28.41 5.29 -18.76
N GLN A 455 28.41 6.62 -18.67
CA GLN A 455 29.52 7.40 -18.12
C GLN A 455 29.22 8.01 -16.73
N LEU A 456 28.02 7.79 -16.18
CA LEU A 456 27.71 8.18 -14.82
C LEU A 456 28.09 7.03 -13.87
N HIS A 457 29.03 7.29 -12.97
CA HIS A 457 29.50 6.32 -11.99
C HIS A 457 29.20 6.82 -10.58
N VAL A 458 28.79 5.91 -9.73
CA VAL A 458 28.61 6.14 -8.29
C VAL A 458 29.52 5.18 -7.54
N SER A 459 30.23 5.68 -6.55
CA SER A 459 31.11 4.83 -5.74
C SER A 459 31.14 5.30 -4.29
N PHE A 460 31.48 4.36 -3.39
CA PHE A 460 31.80 4.62 -2.01
C PHE A 460 33.28 4.32 -1.80
N GLU A 461 34.02 5.26 -1.23
CA GLU A 461 35.38 5.03 -0.76
C GLU A 461 35.33 4.47 0.67
N ASP A 462 36.32 3.64 0.99
CA ASP A 462 36.50 3.01 2.32
C ASP A 462 35.48 1.95 2.73
N GLY A 463 34.74 1.37 1.78
CA GLY A 463 34.02 0.13 1.96
C GLY A 463 32.77 0.22 2.84
N GLY A 464 31.81 1.05 2.50
CA GLY A 464 30.50 1.07 3.16
C GLY A 464 29.67 -0.18 2.88
N SER A 465 28.80 -0.59 3.81
CA SER A 465 27.76 -1.58 3.58
C SER A 465 26.41 -0.91 3.61
N GLY A 466 25.54 -1.26 2.67
CA GLY A 466 24.21 -0.66 2.58
C GLY A 466 23.40 -1.21 1.44
N SER A 467 22.27 -0.59 1.18
CA SER A 467 21.35 -0.95 0.13
C SER A 467 21.04 0.26 -0.75
N PHE A 468 20.65 0.00 -1.97
CA PHE A 468 20.41 1.00 -3.00
C PHE A 468 19.10 0.73 -3.72
N MET A 469 18.37 1.78 -4.08
CA MET A 469 17.10 1.70 -4.83
C MET A 469 16.94 2.88 -5.79
N THR A 470 16.22 2.67 -6.89
CA THR A 470 15.77 3.74 -7.80
C THR A 470 14.29 4.02 -7.62
N SER A 471 13.82 5.23 -7.91
CA SER A 471 12.38 5.54 -7.91
C SER A 471 11.66 4.85 -9.09
N MET A 472 10.36 4.52 -8.91
CA MET A 472 9.52 3.89 -9.94
C MET A 472 9.44 4.67 -11.25
N ASN A 473 9.48 6.00 -11.18
CA ASN A 473 9.37 6.88 -12.35
C ASN A 473 10.69 7.07 -13.10
N SER A 474 11.76 6.43 -12.64
CA SER A 474 13.03 6.51 -13.33
C SER A 474 13.18 5.27 -14.22
N SER A 475 13.13 5.48 -15.52
CA SER A 475 13.56 4.47 -16.51
C SER A 475 15.08 4.27 -16.44
N VAL A 476 15.59 4.05 -15.24
CA VAL A 476 17.01 3.85 -14.98
C VAL A 476 17.28 2.37 -14.87
N TYR A 477 18.09 1.88 -15.79
CA TYR A 477 18.65 0.54 -15.71
C TYR A 477 20.05 0.65 -15.13
N ILE A 478 20.28 -0.01 -14.01
CA ILE A 478 21.63 -0.16 -13.48
C ILE A 478 22.15 -1.50 -14.00
N LYS A 479 23.27 -1.46 -14.73
CA LYS A 479 24.04 -2.65 -15.02
C LYS A 479 25.33 -2.56 -14.24
N SER A 480 25.67 -3.60 -13.47
CA SER A 480 27.03 -3.85 -13.07
C SER A 480 27.89 -3.95 -14.35
N GLN A 481 29.10 -3.40 -14.31
CA GLN A 481 29.98 -3.39 -15.48
C GLN A 481 30.55 -4.77 -15.81
N ASP A 482 30.61 -5.64 -14.82
CA ASP A 482 31.12 -6.99 -14.93
C ASP A 482 29.96 -7.99 -14.78
N GLU A 483 29.57 -8.63 -15.89
CA GLU A 483 28.73 -9.82 -15.86
C GLU A 483 29.49 -10.91 -15.08
N GLY A 484 29.29 -10.99 -13.78
CA GLY A 484 29.97 -11.91 -12.88
C GLY A 484 30.42 -11.30 -11.55
N ASP A 485 30.12 -10.03 -11.29
CA ASP A 485 30.31 -9.46 -9.96
C ASP A 485 29.14 -9.87 -9.03
N GLU A 486 29.35 -10.97 -8.28
CA GLU A 486 28.38 -11.47 -7.29
C GLU A 486 28.15 -10.50 -6.11
N SER A 487 28.85 -9.37 -6.05
CA SER A 487 28.69 -8.37 -4.99
C SER A 487 27.46 -7.49 -5.17
N VAL A 488 26.87 -7.45 -6.36
CA VAL A 488 25.63 -6.74 -6.67
C VAL A 488 24.56 -7.78 -7.02
N LEU A 489 23.69 -8.10 -6.09
CA LEU A 489 22.54 -8.95 -6.35
C LEU A 489 21.50 -8.11 -7.11
N PHE A 490 21.37 -8.38 -8.39
CA PHE A 490 20.25 -7.94 -9.17
C PHE A 490 19.10 -8.92 -8.91
N GLU A 491 18.15 -8.52 -8.11
CA GLU A 491 16.91 -9.28 -7.91
C GLU A 491 15.79 -8.66 -8.75
N PRO A 492 15.64 -9.05 -10.03
CA PRO A 492 14.54 -8.52 -10.83
C PRO A 492 13.20 -8.93 -10.22
N GLY A 493 12.33 -7.96 -10.01
CA GLY A 493 10.97 -8.22 -9.58
C GLY A 493 10.79 -8.56 -8.10
N SER A 494 11.72 -8.18 -7.21
CA SER A 494 11.56 -8.27 -5.76
C SER A 494 11.68 -6.89 -5.10
N ARG A 495 11.23 -6.76 -3.83
CA ARG A 495 11.35 -5.55 -2.99
C ARG A 495 10.76 -4.28 -3.62
N ASN A 496 9.73 -4.43 -4.44
CA ASN A 496 9.11 -3.35 -5.21
C ASN A 496 7.68 -3.02 -4.75
N LEU A 497 7.39 -3.27 -3.47
CA LEU A 497 6.13 -2.88 -2.84
C LEU A 497 6.05 -1.36 -2.70
N GLY A 498 4.96 -0.76 -3.17
CA GLY A 498 4.72 0.67 -2.97
C GLY A 498 4.32 1.00 -1.53
N CYS A 499 4.42 2.26 -1.15
CA CYS A 499 3.85 2.76 0.10
C CYS A 499 2.33 3.01 -0.11
N PRO A 500 1.43 2.60 0.79
CA PRO A 500 1.60 2.04 2.14
C PRO A 500 1.64 0.50 2.23
N ALA A 501 1.90 -0.21 1.12
CA ALA A 501 1.88 -1.68 1.10
C ALA A 501 2.96 -2.32 2.00
N THR A 502 4.01 -1.59 2.35
CA THR A 502 5.07 -2.05 3.26
C THR A 502 4.69 -1.94 4.73
N PHE A 503 3.60 -1.26 5.09
CA PHE A 503 3.22 -1.04 6.48
C PHE A 503 2.75 -2.34 7.14
N ASP A 504 3.06 -2.53 8.41
CA ASP A 504 2.64 -3.71 9.17
C ASP A 504 1.14 -3.68 9.51
N CYS A 505 0.59 -2.48 9.69
CA CYS A 505 -0.83 -2.26 9.97
C CYS A 505 -1.74 -2.38 8.73
N SER A 506 -1.17 -2.42 7.51
CA SER A 506 -1.92 -2.66 6.29
C SER A 506 -2.13 -4.15 6.01
N ILE A 507 -3.26 -4.46 5.37
CA ILE A 507 -3.44 -5.71 4.65
C ILE A 507 -3.10 -5.44 3.18
N THR A 508 -1.96 -5.97 2.76
CA THR A 508 -1.39 -5.72 1.44
C THR A 508 -1.76 -6.83 0.47
N VAL A 509 -2.23 -6.47 -0.71
CA VAL A 509 -2.80 -7.40 -1.67
C VAL A 509 -2.01 -7.45 -2.98
N GLY A 510 -1.48 -8.63 -3.31
CA GLY A 510 -0.92 -8.97 -4.61
C GLY A 510 -1.99 -9.37 -5.63
N ALA A 511 -1.67 -9.32 -6.92
CA ALA A 511 -2.58 -9.65 -8.00
C ALA A 511 -2.28 -11.01 -8.63
N THR A 512 -3.30 -11.87 -8.76
CA THR A 512 -3.25 -13.12 -9.55
C THR A 512 -3.98 -12.98 -10.86
N GLN A 513 -3.59 -13.81 -11.82
CA GLN A 513 -4.25 -13.91 -13.13
C GLN A 513 -5.33 -14.98 -13.14
N ARG A 514 -6.40 -14.75 -13.92
CA ARG A 514 -7.39 -15.77 -14.29
C ARG A 514 -7.51 -15.87 -15.81
N THR A 515 -7.19 -17.04 -16.35
CA THR A 515 -7.11 -17.28 -17.79
C THR A 515 -8.45 -17.56 -18.45
N ASP A 516 -9.41 -18.08 -17.71
CA ASP A 516 -10.75 -18.45 -18.19
C ASP A 516 -11.62 -17.28 -18.67
N LEU A 517 -11.14 -16.08 -18.45
CA LEU A 517 -11.88 -14.84 -18.72
C LEU A 517 -11.18 -13.93 -19.77
N SER A 518 -10.04 -14.35 -20.30
CA SER A 518 -9.12 -13.51 -21.08
C SER A 518 -9.41 -13.49 -22.59
N GLY A 519 -10.59 -13.64 -23.06
CA GLY A 519 -10.93 -13.78 -24.48
C GLY A 519 -10.21 -12.92 -25.55
N ASN A 520 -9.27 -12.01 -25.22
CA ASN A 520 -8.65 -11.08 -26.18
C ASN A 520 -7.42 -10.28 -25.67
N SER A 521 -6.32 -10.85 -25.22
CA SER A 521 -5.08 -10.09 -25.25
C SER A 521 -3.85 -10.99 -25.47
N ASP A 522 -3.05 -10.62 -26.45
CA ASP A 522 -1.85 -11.36 -26.84
C ASP A 522 -0.71 -11.26 -25.81
N ASP A 523 -0.75 -10.26 -24.90
CA ASP A 523 0.36 -9.94 -24.01
C ASP A 523 0.45 -10.82 -22.74
N TYR A 524 -0.61 -11.57 -22.38
CA TYR A 524 -0.66 -12.39 -21.15
C TYR A 524 -1.07 -13.85 -21.40
N ASN A 525 -1.09 -14.30 -22.64
CA ASN A 525 -1.58 -15.64 -23.05
C ASN A 525 -0.75 -16.80 -22.50
N ASP A 526 0.48 -16.57 -22.07
CA ASP A 526 1.38 -17.62 -21.56
C ASP A 526 1.28 -17.86 -20.05
N MET A 527 0.48 -17.06 -19.33
CA MET A 527 0.34 -17.21 -17.87
C MET A 527 -0.71 -18.24 -17.50
N LYS A 528 -0.39 -19.07 -16.50
CA LYS A 528 -1.31 -20.07 -15.96
C LYS A 528 -2.36 -19.42 -15.05
N ASP A 529 -3.54 -20.04 -15.00
CA ASP A 529 -4.60 -19.64 -14.07
C ASP A 529 -4.11 -19.64 -12.61
N GLY A 530 -4.39 -18.54 -11.88
CA GLY A 530 -3.92 -18.32 -10.52
C GLY A 530 -2.46 -17.89 -10.38
N GLN A 531 -1.69 -17.85 -11.45
CA GLN A 531 -0.31 -17.34 -11.40
C GLN A 531 -0.28 -15.88 -10.98
N ILE A 532 0.73 -15.50 -10.18
CA ILE A 532 0.93 -14.08 -9.81
C ILE A 532 1.18 -13.25 -11.06
N ALA A 533 0.47 -12.13 -11.19
CA ALA A 533 0.61 -11.25 -12.34
C ALA A 533 2.02 -10.65 -12.41
N THR A 534 2.59 -10.54 -13.62
CA THR A 534 3.96 -10.07 -13.81
C THR A 534 4.19 -8.66 -13.27
N PHE A 535 3.16 -7.82 -13.34
CA PHE A 535 3.22 -6.47 -12.81
C PHE A 535 3.07 -6.40 -11.28
N SER A 536 2.52 -7.44 -10.63
CA SER A 536 2.28 -7.41 -9.18
C SER A 536 3.58 -7.22 -8.40
N SER A 537 3.64 -6.15 -7.62
CA SER A 537 4.77 -5.89 -6.74
C SER A 537 4.95 -6.98 -5.70
N LYS A 538 6.19 -7.24 -5.32
CA LYS A 538 6.60 -8.34 -4.44
C LYS A 538 7.49 -7.84 -3.31
N GLY A 539 7.42 -8.55 -2.20
CA GLY A 539 8.35 -8.38 -1.09
C GLY A 539 9.75 -8.96 -1.33
N PRO A 540 10.51 -9.09 -0.26
CA PRO A 540 10.18 -8.69 1.10
C PRO A 540 10.15 -7.16 1.29
N THR A 541 9.67 -6.70 2.43
CA THR A 541 9.84 -5.31 2.86
C THR A 541 11.31 -5.00 3.13
N TRP A 542 11.62 -3.73 3.38
CA TRP A 542 12.98 -3.28 3.69
C TRP A 542 13.57 -3.96 4.94
N ASP A 543 12.75 -4.30 5.92
CA ASP A 543 13.11 -4.97 7.18
C ASP A 543 12.96 -6.50 7.12
N GLY A 544 12.75 -7.05 5.91
CA GLY A 544 12.73 -8.49 5.65
C GLY A 544 11.39 -9.18 5.93
N ARG A 545 10.32 -8.45 6.28
CA ARG A 545 8.99 -9.05 6.47
C ARG A 545 8.43 -9.53 5.14
N THR A 546 7.74 -10.66 5.18
CA THR A 546 6.98 -11.18 4.04
C THR A 546 5.79 -10.27 3.75
N LYS A 547 5.70 -9.79 2.50
CA LYS A 547 4.58 -9.07 1.91
C LYS A 547 4.50 -9.45 0.42
N PRO A 548 3.34 -9.38 -0.23
CA PRO A 548 2.02 -8.99 0.30
C PRO A 548 1.54 -9.95 1.40
N ASP A 549 0.46 -9.60 2.13
CA ASP A 549 -0.15 -10.53 3.11
C ASP A 549 -0.97 -11.61 2.41
N ILE A 550 -1.63 -11.25 1.31
CA ILE A 550 -2.54 -12.13 0.57
C ILE A 550 -2.52 -11.77 -0.92
N ALA A 551 -2.93 -12.65 -1.78
CA ALA A 551 -3.19 -12.38 -3.19
C ALA A 551 -4.68 -12.54 -3.52
N ALA A 552 -5.13 -11.87 -4.56
CA ALA A 552 -6.48 -12.02 -5.11
C ALA A 552 -6.44 -11.79 -6.63
N PRO A 553 -7.45 -12.26 -7.38
CA PRO A 553 -7.53 -11.98 -8.81
C PRO A 553 -7.51 -10.47 -9.10
N GLY A 554 -6.57 -10.02 -9.92
CA GLY A 554 -6.35 -8.64 -10.30
C GLY A 554 -6.16 -8.42 -11.81
N CYS A 555 -6.54 -9.39 -12.65
CA CYS A 555 -6.45 -9.29 -14.11
C CYS A 555 -7.83 -9.46 -14.74
N TYR A 556 -8.23 -8.53 -15.62
CA TYR A 556 -9.49 -8.56 -16.39
C TYR A 556 -10.77 -8.60 -15.55
N VAL A 557 -10.89 -7.89 -14.42
CA VAL A 557 -12.14 -7.73 -13.65
C VAL A 557 -13.10 -6.80 -14.41
N VAL A 558 -14.33 -7.19 -14.55
CA VAL A 558 -15.37 -6.33 -15.06
C VAL A 558 -16.02 -5.59 -13.90
N SER A 559 -16.01 -4.26 -13.96
CA SER A 559 -16.70 -3.42 -13.00
C SER A 559 -17.23 -2.14 -13.66
N ALA A 560 -17.85 -1.27 -12.87
CA ALA A 560 -18.53 -0.08 -13.34
C ALA A 560 -17.57 0.94 -13.97
N LYS A 561 -18.00 1.55 -15.08
CA LYS A 561 -17.32 2.68 -15.73
C LYS A 561 -18.01 3.99 -15.37
N CYS A 562 -17.23 4.99 -14.99
CA CYS A 562 -17.77 6.34 -14.78
C CYS A 562 -18.35 6.89 -16.08
N ARG A 563 -19.61 7.35 -16.05
CA ARG A 563 -20.32 7.89 -17.22
C ARG A 563 -19.82 9.27 -17.65
N TYR A 564 -19.16 9.97 -16.76
CA TYR A 564 -18.67 11.35 -16.95
C TYR A 564 -17.26 11.43 -17.51
N THR A 565 -16.51 10.32 -17.46
CA THR A 565 -15.13 10.31 -17.93
C THR A 565 -15.04 10.53 -19.45
N LYS A 566 -14.06 11.32 -19.84
CA LYS A 566 -13.64 11.51 -21.24
C LYS A 566 -12.71 10.39 -21.75
N ASP A 567 -12.39 9.43 -20.89
CA ASP A 567 -11.56 8.30 -21.23
C ASP A 567 -12.21 7.44 -22.34
N SER A 568 -11.41 7.11 -23.36
CA SER A 568 -11.83 6.33 -24.53
C SER A 568 -11.78 4.81 -24.31
N GLU A 569 -11.56 4.32 -23.09
CA GLU A 569 -11.53 2.88 -22.81
C GLU A 569 -12.79 2.17 -23.28
N LYS A 570 -12.59 1.07 -23.99
CA LYS A 570 -13.67 0.30 -24.60
C LYS A 570 -14.57 -0.32 -23.52
N MET A 571 -15.87 -0.10 -23.64
CA MET A 571 -16.84 -0.79 -22.79
C MET A 571 -16.88 -2.29 -23.14
N TYR A 572 -16.89 -3.10 -22.09
CA TYR A 572 -17.04 -4.56 -22.19
C TYR A 572 -18.52 -4.94 -22.31
N ASP A 573 -19.39 -4.24 -21.57
CA ASP A 573 -20.83 -4.44 -21.54
C ASP A 573 -21.56 -3.13 -21.23
N THR A 574 -22.85 -3.05 -21.52
CA THR A 574 -23.71 -1.91 -21.20
C THR A 574 -25.08 -2.38 -20.72
N THR A 575 -25.62 -1.68 -19.75
CA THR A 575 -26.98 -1.90 -19.24
C THR A 575 -27.77 -0.61 -19.36
N GLU A 576 -28.93 -0.65 -20.03
CA GLU A 576 -29.83 0.51 -20.14
C GLU A 576 -30.94 0.41 -19.09
N VAL A 577 -31.14 1.49 -18.31
CA VAL A 577 -32.20 1.60 -17.30
C VAL A 577 -32.77 3.02 -17.37
N ASP A 578 -34.08 3.14 -17.53
CA ASP A 578 -34.81 4.42 -17.60
C ASP A 578 -34.25 5.40 -18.65
N GLY A 579 -33.71 4.87 -19.76
CA GLY A 579 -33.12 5.65 -20.85
C GLY A 579 -31.67 6.12 -20.60
N GLU A 580 -31.07 5.76 -19.48
CA GLU A 580 -29.66 6.00 -19.15
C GLU A 580 -28.83 4.74 -19.41
N ASN A 581 -27.64 4.92 -19.98
CA ASN A 581 -26.71 3.84 -20.26
C ASN A 581 -25.62 3.77 -19.17
N TYR A 582 -25.46 2.61 -18.57
CA TYR A 582 -24.44 2.29 -17.56
C TYR A 582 -23.40 1.36 -18.17
N GLY A 583 -22.16 1.81 -18.20
CA GLY A 583 -21.05 1.07 -18.81
C GLY A 583 -20.34 0.17 -17.81
N TRP A 584 -19.87 -0.96 -18.33
CA TRP A 584 -19.00 -1.90 -17.62
C TRP A 584 -17.74 -2.09 -18.47
N TYR A 585 -16.57 -2.09 -17.84
CA TYR A 585 -15.32 -2.29 -18.57
C TYR A 585 -14.35 -3.17 -17.77
N THR A 586 -13.37 -3.70 -18.47
CA THR A 586 -12.31 -4.53 -17.90
C THR A 586 -11.09 -3.69 -17.60
N ASN A 587 -10.42 -4.02 -16.53
CA ASN A 587 -9.17 -3.38 -16.18
C ASN A 587 -8.21 -4.37 -15.49
N ILE A 588 -6.91 -4.06 -15.29
CA ILE A 588 -5.90 -4.96 -14.71
C ILE A 588 -5.05 -4.22 -13.67
N GLY A 589 -4.60 -4.91 -12.60
CA GLY A 589 -3.71 -4.35 -11.57
C GLY A 589 -3.95 -4.85 -10.15
N THR A 590 -3.03 -4.56 -9.25
CA THR A 590 -3.20 -4.82 -7.81
C THR A 590 -4.31 -3.97 -7.20
N SER A 591 -4.67 -2.85 -7.84
CA SER A 591 -5.78 -2.00 -7.44
C SER A 591 -7.15 -2.67 -7.54
N MET A 592 -7.29 -3.78 -8.29
CA MET A 592 -8.54 -4.57 -8.35
C MET A 592 -8.49 -5.80 -7.47
N ALA A 593 -7.33 -6.33 -7.25
CA ALA A 593 -7.12 -7.36 -6.24
C ALA A 593 -7.44 -6.83 -4.83
N SER A 594 -7.01 -5.61 -4.52
CA SER A 594 -7.23 -4.96 -3.22
C SER A 594 -8.72 -4.80 -2.85
N PRO A 595 -9.59 -4.20 -3.68
CA PRO A 595 -11.01 -4.07 -3.37
C PRO A 595 -11.74 -5.42 -3.30
N CYS A 596 -11.22 -6.44 -3.99
CA CYS A 596 -11.70 -7.80 -3.86
C CYS A 596 -11.52 -8.30 -2.41
N VAL A 597 -10.31 -8.17 -1.87
CA VAL A 597 -9.99 -8.54 -0.50
C VAL A 597 -10.76 -7.67 0.49
N ALA A 598 -10.82 -6.37 0.29
CA ALA A 598 -11.55 -5.46 1.16
C ALA A 598 -13.05 -5.80 1.23
N GLY A 599 -13.68 -6.11 0.08
CA GLY A 599 -15.07 -6.55 0.06
C GLY A 599 -15.29 -7.89 0.75
N ILE A 600 -14.37 -8.87 0.59
CA ILE A 600 -14.43 -10.15 1.31
C ILE A 600 -14.29 -9.93 2.83
N ILE A 601 -13.40 -9.05 3.26
CA ILE A 601 -13.28 -8.69 4.67
C ILE A 601 -14.57 -8.05 5.19
N ALA A 602 -15.29 -7.28 4.37
CA ALA A 602 -16.62 -6.77 4.75
C ALA A 602 -17.64 -7.90 5.00
N LEU A 603 -17.58 -9.01 4.24
CA LEU A 603 -18.40 -10.19 4.51
C LEU A 603 -18.03 -10.83 5.86
N TRP A 604 -16.74 -10.85 6.18
CA TRP A 604 -16.23 -11.41 7.43
C TRP A 604 -16.58 -10.53 8.63
N LEU A 605 -16.51 -9.20 8.47
CA LEU A 605 -16.96 -8.24 9.50
C LEU A 605 -18.47 -8.23 9.73
N GLU A 606 -19.29 -8.63 8.75
CA GLU A 606 -20.72 -8.90 8.95
C GLU A 606 -20.92 -10.09 9.88
N ALA A 607 -20.06 -11.10 9.82
CA ALA A 607 -20.13 -12.28 10.68
C ALA A 607 -19.55 -12.03 12.08
N ASP A 608 -18.44 -11.31 12.16
CA ASP A 608 -17.79 -10.88 13.41
C ASP A 608 -17.26 -9.43 13.28
N PRO A 609 -18.00 -8.46 13.82
CA PRO A 609 -17.63 -7.04 13.73
C PRO A 609 -16.41 -6.64 14.57
N THR A 610 -15.82 -7.56 15.32
CA THR A 610 -14.69 -7.29 16.22
C THR A 610 -13.34 -7.76 15.68
N LEU A 611 -13.29 -8.38 14.50
CA LEU A 611 -12.04 -8.84 13.89
C LEU A 611 -11.02 -7.70 13.76
N SER A 612 -9.82 -7.95 14.25
CA SER A 612 -8.68 -7.06 14.11
C SER A 612 -7.89 -7.37 12.82
N PRO A 613 -6.97 -6.50 12.37
CA PRO A 613 -6.06 -6.81 11.26
C PRO A 613 -5.27 -8.11 11.48
N GLU A 614 -4.88 -8.41 12.71
CA GLU A 614 -4.16 -9.64 13.05
C GLU A 614 -5.08 -10.88 12.96
N ASP A 615 -6.34 -10.78 13.41
CA ASP A 615 -7.31 -11.86 13.25
C ASP A 615 -7.53 -12.18 11.77
N ILE A 616 -7.64 -11.16 10.92
CA ILE A 616 -7.75 -11.33 9.46
C ILE A 616 -6.53 -12.06 8.88
N LYS A 617 -5.30 -11.67 9.27
CA LYS A 617 -4.07 -12.37 8.84
C LYS A 617 -4.04 -13.81 9.33
N ASN A 618 -4.53 -14.10 10.53
CA ASN A 618 -4.68 -15.46 11.06
C ASN A 618 -5.70 -16.29 10.25
N VAL A 619 -6.78 -15.66 9.78
CA VAL A 619 -7.74 -16.33 8.87
C VAL A 619 -7.05 -16.64 7.54
N PHE A 620 -6.29 -15.71 6.95
CA PHE A 620 -5.51 -15.99 5.74
C PHE A 620 -4.57 -17.18 5.91
N ALA A 621 -3.80 -17.21 7.01
CA ALA A 621 -2.85 -18.27 7.28
C ALA A 621 -3.49 -19.68 7.33
N LYS A 622 -4.77 -19.75 7.71
CA LYS A 622 -5.50 -21.02 7.84
C LYS A 622 -6.30 -21.40 6.60
N THR A 623 -6.68 -20.45 5.75
CA THR A 623 -7.74 -20.65 4.76
C THR A 623 -7.42 -20.20 3.35
N ALA A 624 -6.30 -19.49 3.15
CA ALA A 624 -5.86 -19.08 1.81
C ALA A 624 -5.58 -20.32 0.92
N THR A 625 -5.87 -20.19 -0.35
CA THR A 625 -5.64 -21.24 -1.34
C THR A 625 -4.19 -21.16 -1.85
N HIS A 626 -3.43 -22.23 -1.69
CA HIS A 626 -2.08 -22.35 -2.23
C HIS A 626 -2.18 -22.73 -3.71
N ILE A 627 -2.00 -21.74 -4.59
CA ILE A 627 -2.14 -21.94 -6.05
C ILE A 627 -0.93 -22.66 -6.65
N ASP A 628 0.27 -22.33 -6.20
CA ASP A 628 1.50 -22.96 -6.63
C ASP A 628 2.04 -23.85 -5.53
N GLU A 629 1.78 -25.15 -5.65
CA GLU A 629 2.20 -26.17 -4.67
C GLU A 629 3.72 -26.34 -4.59
N THR A 630 4.48 -25.73 -5.49
CA THR A 630 5.95 -25.78 -5.49
C THR A 630 6.57 -24.72 -4.57
N LEU A 631 5.77 -23.77 -4.09
CA LEU A 631 6.22 -22.69 -3.22
C LEU A 631 5.85 -22.95 -1.76
N ASP A 632 6.73 -22.51 -0.86
CA ASP A 632 6.40 -22.41 0.55
C ASP A 632 5.51 -21.19 0.79
N TYR A 633 4.61 -21.26 1.78
CA TYR A 633 3.72 -20.18 2.18
C TYR A 633 3.88 -19.87 3.68
N PRO A 634 3.86 -18.57 4.11
CA PRO A 634 3.74 -17.38 3.25
C PRO A 634 5.01 -17.08 2.47
N ASN A 635 4.88 -16.42 1.29
CA ASN A 635 6.00 -15.99 0.47
C ASN A 635 5.84 -14.57 -0.08
N ASN A 636 6.90 -14.02 -0.64
CA ASN A 636 6.95 -12.62 -1.08
C ASN A 636 6.16 -12.31 -2.37
N SER A 637 5.50 -13.28 -2.98
CA SER A 637 4.68 -13.09 -4.19
C SER A 637 3.18 -13.18 -3.88
N TYR A 638 2.79 -14.20 -3.11
CA TYR A 638 1.39 -14.50 -2.80
C TYR A 638 0.98 -14.19 -1.36
N GLY A 639 1.93 -13.87 -0.47
CA GLY A 639 1.68 -13.87 0.96
C GLY A 639 1.26 -15.25 1.44
N TYR A 640 0.16 -15.34 2.17
CA TYR A 640 -0.42 -16.61 2.62
C TYR A 640 -1.06 -17.45 1.50
N GLY A 641 -1.23 -16.92 0.29
CA GLY A 641 -1.86 -17.57 -0.85
C GLY A 641 -2.91 -16.69 -1.50
N GLU A 642 -3.86 -17.28 -2.25
CA GLU A 642 -5.00 -16.56 -2.78
C GLU A 642 -6.19 -16.62 -1.80
N ILE A 643 -6.86 -15.48 -1.61
CA ILE A 643 -7.96 -15.34 -0.65
C ILE A 643 -9.13 -16.29 -0.98
N ASN A 644 -9.70 -16.91 0.06
CA ASN A 644 -10.89 -17.76 -0.04
C ASN A 644 -11.98 -17.27 0.92
N ALA A 645 -12.96 -16.57 0.36
CA ALA A 645 -14.04 -15.95 1.13
C ALA A 645 -14.87 -16.98 1.93
N TYR A 646 -15.19 -18.10 1.30
CA TYR A 646 -16.00 -19.15 1.90
C TYR A 646 -15.26 -19.86 3.03
N ALA A 647 -14.03 -20.30 2.78
CA ALA A 647 -13.23 -20.98 3.80
C ALA A 647 -12.92 -20.08 5.00
N GLY A 648 -12.60 -18.79 4.73
CA GLY A 648 -12.39 -17.80 5.80
C GLY A 648 -13.63 -17.58 6.65
N LEU A 649 -14.81 -17.49 6.03
CA LEU A 649 -16.06 -17.33 6.76
C LEU A 649 -16.41 -18.56 7.61
N LEU A 650 -16.15 -19.76 7.10
CA LEU A 650 -16.29 -20.99 7.89
C LEU A 650 -15.36 -21.02 9.11
N GLU A 651 -14.14 -20.54 8.96
CA GLU A 651 -13.17 -20.44 10.07
C GLU A 651 -13.67 -19.47 11.14
N ILE A 652 -14.10 -18.26 10.75
CA ILE A 652 -14.62 -17.24 11.65
C ILE A 652 -15.84 -17.73 12.41
N LEU A 653 -16.75 -18.42 11.75
CA LEU A 653 -17.96 -18.96 12.35
C LEU A 653 -17.71 -20.27 13.15
N GLY A 654 -16.47 -20.76 13.19
CA GLY A 654 -16.15 -22.05 13.83
C GLY A 654 -16.79 -23.27 13.14
N LEU A 655 -17.18 -23.09 11.86
CA LEU A 655 -17.82 -24.13 11.05
C LEU A 655 -16.79 -24.96 10.25
N ASN A 656 -15.55 -24.51 10.21
CA ASN A 656 -14.39 -25.31 9.85
C ASN A 656 -14.04 -26.29 10.98
N ALA A 657 -14.98 -27.11 11.42
CA ALA A 657 -14.58 -28.35 12.03
C ALA A 657 -13.88 -29.17 10.94
N SER A 658 -12.70 -28.73 10.56
CA SER A 658 -11.80 -29.55 9.80
C SER A 658 -11.49 -30.73 10.69
N ILE A 659 -11.91 -31.88 10.30
CA ILE A 659 -11.03 -33.04 10.40
C ILE A 659 -9.68 -32.50 9.97
N PRO A 660 -8.65 -32.45 10.87
CA PRO A 660 -7.34 -31.96 10.47
C PRO A 660 -7.02 -32.63 9.14
N SER A 661 -6.65 -31.85 8.13
CA SER A 661 -6.40 -32.36 6.79
C SER A 661 -5.47 -33.56 6.99
N ILE A 662 -5.99 -34.72 6.73
CA ILE A 662 -5.21 -35.95 6.80
C ILE A 662 -4.31 -35.82 5.57
N SER A 663 -3.17 -35.15 5.74
CA SER A 663 -2.10 -35.31 4.79
C SER A 663 -1.82 -36.81 4.77
N SER A 664 -1.98 -37.45 3.64
CA SER A 664 -1.71 -38.88 3.41
C SER A 664 -0.22 -39.21 3.52
N SER A 665 0.59 -38.33 4.11
CA SER A 665 1.93 -38.66 4.57
C SER A 665 1.80 -39.56 5.82
N GLN A 666 1.47 -40.84 5.60
CA GLN A 666 1.75 -41.80 6.64
C GLN A 666 3.25 -41.78 6.90
N PRO A 667 3.71 -41.53 8.12
CA PRO A 667 5.07 -41.90 8.48
C PRO A 667 5.22 -43.37 8.12
N ARG A 668 6.30 -43.76 7.47
CA ARG A 668 6.55 -45.16 7.03
C ARG A 668 6.46 -46.17 8.17
N ASP A 669 6.35 -45.70 9.40
CA ASP A 669 6.48 -46.44 10.62
C ASP A 669 5.17 -46.64 11.41
N VAL A 670 3.98 -46.26 10.89
CA VAL A 670 2.67 -46.45 11.55
C VAL A 670 1.66 -47.06 10.59
N GLN A 671 1.08 -48.18 10.98
CA GLN A 671 0.02 -48.87 10.22
C GLN A 671 -1.29 -48.84 11.01
N PHE A 672 -2.37 -48.50 10.32
CA PHE A 672 -3.74 -48.56 10.86
C PHE A 672 -4.54 -49.59 10.12
N ASN A 673 -5.08 -50.56 10.86
CA ASN A 673 -5.91 -51.63 10.33
C ASN A 673 -7.25 -51.70 11.07
N VAL A 674 -8.26 -52.23 10.42
CA VAL A 674 -9.57 -52.53 11.02
C VAL A 674 -9.75 -54.03 11.03
N ASP A 675 -9.97 -54.62 12.22
CA ASP A 675 -10.25 -56.03 12.41
C ASP A 675 -11.61 -56.16 13.14
N GLY A 676 -12.63 -56.47 12.37
CA GLY A 676 -14.01 -56.49 12.87
C GLY A 676 -14.44 -55.09 13.34
N LYS A 677 -14.75 -54.93 14.62
CA LYS A 677 -15.06 -53.66 15.28
C LYS A 677 -13.86 -53.08 16.07
N ASN A 678 -12.67 -53.57 15.81
CA ASN A 678 -11.46 -53.04 16.45
C ASN A 678 -10.64 -52.22 15.45
N ILE A 679 -10.07 -51.11 15.95
CA ILE A 679 -9.02 -50.37 15.24
C ILE A 679 -7.67 -50.83 15.81
N VAL A 680 -6.84 -51.39 14.98
CA VAL A 680 -5.50 -51.91 15.33
C VAL A 680 -4.45 -50.96 14.75
N ILE A 681 -3.57 -50.42 15.61
CA ILE A 681 -2.49 -49.50 15.24
C ILE A 681 -1.16 -50.18 15.57
N THR A 682 -0.31 -50.36 14.58
CA THR A 682 1.05 -50.91 14.74
C THR A 682 2.06 -49.82 14.46
N ILE A 683 3.05 -49.62 15.35
CA ILE A 683 4.06 -48.58 15.29
C ILE A 683 5.44 -49.26 15.20
N ASP A 684 6.10 -49.14 14.06
CA ASP A 684 7.44 -49.63 13.86
C ASP A 684 8.47 -48.61 14.41
N GLY A 685 9.59 -49.05 14.98
CA GLY A 685 10.62 -48.15 15.54
C GLY A 685 10.28 -47.51 16.90
N HIS A 686 9.56 -48.22 17.73
CA HIS A 686 9.10 -47.81 19.06
C HIS A 686 10.25 -47.41 19.99
N ASP A 687 10.13 -46.20 20.59
CA ASP A 687 11.12 -45.56 21.47
C ASP A 687 10.70 -45.43 22.96
N ASN A 688 9.75 -46.25 23.42
CA ASN A 688 9.11 -46.19 24.74
C ASN A 688 8.33 -44.87 25.04
N SER A 689 7.96 -44.10 24.02
CA SER A 689 7.12 -42.94 24.19
C SER A 689 5.68 -43.29 24.55
N ALA A 690 4.99 -42.41 25.26
CA ALA A 690 3.56 -42.54 25.47
C ALA A 690 2.79 -42.05 24.23
N TYR A 691 1.84 -42.86 23.77
CA TYR A 691 0.98 -42.60 22.64
C TYR A 691 -0.43 -42.23 23.12
N LYS A 692 -1.06 -41.25 22.49
CA LYS A 692 -2.49 -40.97 22.65
C LYS A 692 -3.19 -41.17 21.33
N VAL A 693 -4.13 -42.11 21.32
CA VAL A 693 -5.04 -42.32 20.17
C VAL A 693 -6.34 -41.62 20.44
N ILE A 694 -6.83 -40.87 19.45
CA ILE A 694 -8.12 -40.17 19.51
C ILE A 694 -8.91 -40.53 18.26
N VAL A 695 -10.16 -40.93 18.44
CA VAL A 695 -11.10 -41.26 17.36
C VAL A 695 -12.18 -40.15 17.32
N TYR A 696 -12.42 -39.62 16.14
CA TYR A 696 -13.42 -38.60 15.90
C TYR A 696 -14.50 -39.12 14.95
N SER A 697 -15.74 -38.72 15.21
CA SER A 697 -16.85 -38.86 14.26
C SER A 697 -16.73 -37.82 13.12
N THR A 698 -17.51 -38.00 12.06
CA THR A 698 -17.50 -37.09 10.88
C THR A 698 -17.93 -35.66 11.20
N ASP A 699 -18.59 -35.43 12.33
CA ASP A 699 -18.93 -34.11 12.87
C ASP A 699 -17.85 -33.55 13.82
N GLY A 700 -16.65 -34.16 13.88
CA GLY A 700 -15.50 -33.71 14.64
C GLY A 700 -15.53 -33.97 16.15
N LYS A 701 -16.57 -34.68 16.66
CA LYS A 701 -16.65 -35.02 18.09
C LYS A 701 -15.75 -36.21 18.40
N THR A 702 -15.03 -36.15 19.53
CA THR A 702 -14.28 -37.28 20.04
C THR A 702 -15.25 -38.38 20.49
N VAL A 703 -15.19 -39.55 19.85
CA VAL A 703 -16.00 -40.72 20.19
C VAL A 703 -15.24 -41.69 21.08
N LYS A 704 -13.92 -41.75 20.98
CA LYS A 704 -13.06 -42.55 21.85
C LYS A 704 -11.65 -42.00 21.94
N SER A 705 -11.00 -42.18 23.08
CA SER A 705 -9.57 -41.92 23.21
C SER A 705 -8.90 -42.90 24.16
N LEU A 706 -7.66 -43.28 23.84
CA LEU A 706 -6.86 -44.23 24.60
C LEU A 706 -5.41 -43.70 24.70
N GLN A 707 -4.80 -43.92 25.87
CA GLN A 707 -3.35 -43.72 26.05
C GLN A 707 -2.68 -45.08 26.18
N SER A 708 -1.55 -45.29 25.53
CA SER A 708 -0.79 -46.55 25.54
C SER A 708 0.70 -46.27 25.44
N THR A 709 1.51 -47.12 26.00
CA THR A 709 2.97 -47.19 25.76
C THR A 709 3.35 -48.38 24.90
N SER A 710 2.37 -49.15 24.42
CA SER A 710 2.59 -50.31 23.54
C SER A 710 2.71 -49.89 22.08
N PRO A 711 3.64 -50.50 21.31
CA PRO A 711 3.71 -50.28 19.86
C PRO A 711 2.52 -50.91 19.09
N ASN A 712 1.78 -51.81 19.71
CA ASN A 712 0.56 -52.40 19.17
C ASN A 712 -0.63 -51.96 20.03
N ILE A 713 -1.48 -51.12 19.48
CA ILE A 713 -2.63 -50.53 20.16
C ILE A 713 -3.92 -51.04 19.51
N THR A 714 -4.81 -51.62 20.31
CA THR A 714 -6.13 -52.03 19.85
C THR A 714 -7.20 -51.22 20.55
N LEU A 715 -8.06 -50.55 19.77
CA LEU A 715 -9.25 -49.88 20.27
C LEU A 715 -10.48 -50.69 19.92
N ASP A 716 -11.19 -51.14 20.92
CA ASP A 716 -12.51 -51.72 20.77
C ASP A 716 -13.55 -50.62 20.48
N MET A 717 -14.20 -50.74 19.33
CA MET A 717 -15.23 -49.80 18.85
C MET A 717 -16.62 -50.45 18.82
N SER A 718 -16.83 -51.53 19.54
CA SER A 718 -18.07 -52.35 19.49
C SER A 718 -19.32 -51.53 19.88
N GLU A 719 -19.16 -50.55 20.75
CA GLU A 719 -20.23 -49.61 21.21
C GLU A 719 -20.44 -48.41 20.29
N VAL A 720 -19.59 -48.24 19.26
CA VAL A 720 -19.67 -47.13 18.34
C VAL A 720 -20.48 -47.52 17.11
N PRO A 721 -21.43 -46.67 16.62
CA PRO A 721 -22.22 -46.97 15.43
C PRO A 721 -21.32 -47.22 14.20
N SER A 722 -21.79 -48.10 13.28
CA SER A 722 -21.09 -48.28 12.01
C SER A 722 -21.04 -46.97 11.21
N GLY A 723 -19.86 -46.59 10.71
CA GLY A 723 -19.65 -45.32 10.04
C GLY A 723 -18.20 -45.09 9.66
N VAL A 724 -17.90 -43.87 9.18
CA VAL A 724 -16.54 -43.43 8.91
C VAL A 724 -16.02 -42.60 10.09
N TYR A 725 -14.81 -42.87 10.51
CA TYR A 725 -14.18 -42.21 11.68
C TYR A 725 -12.75 -41.79 11.34
N ALA A 726 -12.33 -40.64 11.86
CA ALA A 726 -10.95 -40.20 11.80
C ALA A 726 -10.19 -40.69 13.04
N VAL A 727 -9.04 -41.32 12.83
CA VAL A 727 -8.17 -41.82 13.91
C VAL A 727 -6.89 -41.05 13.90
N GLN A 728 -6.53 -40.46 15.03
CA GLN A 728 -5.31 -39.67 15.21
C GLN A 728 -4.43 -40.28 16.29
N LEU A 729 -3.15 -40.50 15.98
CA LEU A 729 -2.12 -40.95 16.91
C LEU A 729 -1.20 -39.76 17.24
N LYS A 730 -1.00 -39.45 18.52
CA LYS A 730 -0.10 -38.40 19.01
C LYS A 730 0.95 -39.00 19.95
N THR A 731 2.18 -38.47 19.94
CA THR A 731 3.21 -38.76 20.95
C THR A 731 3.37 -37.59 21.90
N SER A 732 3.94 -37.81 23.09
CA SER A 732 4.23 -36.79 24.09
C SER A 732 5.22 -35.73 23.61
N ASN A 733 6.05 -36.00 22.60
CA ASN A 733 7.15 -35.15 22.13
C ASN A 733 6.96 -34.59 20.71
N ARG A 734 5.89 -34.92 19.98
CA ARG A 734 5.60 -34.44 18.61
C ARG A 734 4.11 -34.23 18.40
N TYR A 735 3.73 -33.22 17.64
CA TYR A 735 2.33 -32.81 17.44
C TYR A 735 1.46 -33.80 16.70
N SER A 736 2.01 -34.72 15.91
CA SER A 736 1.26 -35.86 15.33
C SER A 736 2.24 -36.91 14.81
N THR A 737 1.95 -38.19 15.05
CA THR A 737 2.71 -39.31 14.52
C THR A 737 2.00 -40.04 13.39
N GLY A 738 0.71 -39.85 13.22
CA GLY A 738 -0.07 -40.44 12.10
C GLY A 738 -1.56 -40.22 12.26
N SER A 739 -2.27 -40.21 11.14
CA SER A 739 -3.74 -40.18 11.14
C SER A 739 -4.29 -40.91 9.92
N THR A 740 -5.49 -41.45 10.02
CA THR A 740 -6.17 -42.15 8.93
C THR A 740 -7.69 -42.11 9.09
N LEU A 741 -8.41 -42.39 8.00
CA LEU A 741 -9.84 -42.65 8.03
C LEU A 741 -10.07 -44.18 8.09
N VAL A 742 -10.91 -44.57 9.00
CA VAL A 742 -11.36 -45.98 9.11
C VAL A 742 -12.86 -46.06 8.92
N ARG A 743 -13.31 -47.18 8.31
CA ARG A 743 -14.74 -47.51 8.21
C ARG A 743 -15.00 -48.73 9.08
N LEU A 744 -15.91 -48.57 10.05
CA LEU A 744 -16.35 -49.60 10.97
C LEU A 744 -17.67 -50.21 10.53
#